data_c990b75061920e34e57dcc86629be3c8
#
_entry.id   c990b75061920e34e57dcc86629be3c8
#
_cell.length_a   1.000
_cell.length_b   1.000
_cell.length_c   1.000
_cell.angle_alpha   90.00
_cell.angle_beta   90.00
_cell.angle_gamma   90.00
#
_symmetry.space_group_name_H-M   'P 1'
#
loop_
_entity.id
_entity.type
_entity.pdbx_description
1 polymer ?
#
loop_
_entity_poly.entity_id
_entity_poly.type
_entity_poly.pdbx_seq_one_letter_code
_entity_poly.pdbx_strand_id
1 'polypeptide(L)'
;MVGLQSPAQATYWLIQGRILFPIIHLLGAACFAYIVAKRLAPLLRAERDLRFDRPPARLAKVAQFWLGQWKQPRYLLAGVLHIFLFAGFLVLLVRSFSLVMLGTSQHFVMPGFSGRVGDVYRVLKDYAATLVFLSVAIAAIRRAVFKPSRYAVPARYGKDHTAEAVFILALIATLMVSESLFAASQAVAQAPPGQSAEVFPALSLPWMLKIALLSASPPLLRNLHLGSYLVHELTFFAFLCFLPLGKHFHVLTSFFNVYFAKLDRGILKPVKWGVSDEQLDQVKSFGVKTFEDFTWKHMLDFYSCADCGRCSDNCPANAVGRPLSPRFLTIKARDYSFQHYPMFGTSNHGQPLIGKLYSADEIWSCTTCGACEEECPLLVEYIDKIVDLRRGMIDDGNVPQTLQKPLKALESRGNPYGKMEKKKADWAKAKEFQQTCDVKILNGKSAADTLYFVDSVTSYDHRMQSIGRATARILDHVGENFGILGGAERDSGHEVRRFGEETLFMALRDHNLEAIQASGVKKIVTADPHAYNALKHDYKDVPPVEHISEVIANQVKGGKIKFNPVENKDAVYTYHDPCYLGRHNQVYDDPRDVLDAIPGLKRVEMKRSRDRSFCCGGGGLMLFYEPKEEQPMGVKRVQMASEAGANVIVTACPFCMVNIEDAIKVAGLEGKMTAIDLAELVDKQIAREVEGGPNGRPKDLISCHPERSEGSAVLAGRVSTADSSSLRSSE
;
A
#
# COMPACT_ATOMS: atom_id res chain seq x y z
N MET A 1 -49.51 -8.86 -34.84
CA MET A 1 -48.19 -9.27 -34.41
C MET A 1 -47.21 -9.02 -35.57
N VAL A 2 -46.20 -8.19 -35.33
CA VAL A 2 -45.12 -8.01 -36.33
C VAL A 2 -44.15 -9.18 -36.09
N GLY A 3 -44.03 -10.07 -37.08
CA GLY A 3 -43.05 -11.18 -37.00
C GLY A 3 -41.64 -10.65 -37.00
N LEU A 4 -41.04 -10.42 -35.82
CA LEU A 4 -39.62 -10.10 -35.76
C LEU A 4 -38.80 -11.37 -36.04
N GLN A 5 -37.89 -11.24 -36.99
CA GLN A 5 -36.92 -12.29 -37.27
C GLN A 5 -35.86 -12.30 -36.17
N SER A 6 -35.42 -13.49 -35.76
CA SER A 6 -34.26 -13.59 -34.88
C SER A 6 -32.99 -13.01 -35.54
N PRO A 7 -32.04 -12.48 -34.79
CA PRO A 7 -30.79 -11.96 -35.35
C PRO A 7 -30.10 -12.96 -36.30
N ALA A 8 -30.11 -14.25 -35.98
CA ALA A 8 -29.50 -15.29 -36.81
C ALA A 8 -30.21 -15.49 -38.19
N GLN A 9 -31.53 -15.25 -38.25
CA GLN A 9 -32.34 -15.42 -39.47
C GLN A 9 -32.43 -14.17 -40.32
N ALA A 10 -32.26 -13.00 -39.72
CA ALA A 10 -32.36 -11.73 -40.36
C ALA A 10 -31.21 -11.54 -41.40
N THR A 11 -31.53 -10.77 -42.48
CA THR A 11 -30.51 -10.38 -43.44
C THR A 11 -30.04 -8.97 -43.13
N TYR A 12 -28.74 -8.82 -42.95
CA TYR A 12 -28.03 -7.57 -42.75
C TYR A 12 -27.36 -7.19 -44.06
N TRP A 13 -27.86 -6.17 -44.76
CA TRP A 13 -27.53 -5.84 -46.15
C TRP A 13 -27.78 -7.06 -47.06
N LEU A 14 -26.73 -7.80 -47.45
CA LEU A 14 -26.79 -8.98 -48.33
C LEU A 14 -26.40 -10.27 -47.63
N ILE A 15 -26.05 -10.22 -46.33
CA ILE A 15 -25.52 -11.37 -45.60
C ILE A 15 -26.54 -11.83 -44.53
N GLN A 16 -26.83 -13.12 -44.49
CA GLN A 16 -27.67 -13.68 -43.43
C GLN A 16 -26.96 -13.65 -42.09
N GLY A 17 -27.68 -13.35 -41.01
CA GLY A 17 -27.14 -13.26 -39.66
C GLY A 17 -26.41 -14.51 -39.21
N ARG A 18 -26.91 -15.71 -39.56
CA ARG A 18 -26.26 -17.01 -39.26
C ARG A 18 -24.85 -17.17 -39.90
N ILE A 19 -24.49 -16.34 -40.85
CA ILE A 19 -23.14 -16.28 -41.43
C ILE A 19 -22.38 -15.10 -40.86
N LEU A 20 -23.02 -13.93 -40.79
CA LEU A 20 -22.40 -12.68 -40.34
C LEU A 20 -21.90 -12.78 -38.89
N PHE A 21 -22.75 -13.22 -37.95
CA PHE A 21 -22.39 -13.22 -36.52
C PHE A 21 -21.30 -14.23 -36.18
N PRO A 22 -21.30 -15.50 -36.64
CA PRO A 22 -20.15 -16.39 -36.44
C PRO A 22 -18.83 -15.81 -36.92
N ILE A 23 -18.83 -15.07 -38.05
CA ILE A 23 -17.62 -14.40 -38.53
C ILE A 23 -17.19 -13.29 -37.58
N ILE A 24 -18.11 -12.42 -37.12
CA ILE A 24 -17.83 -11.37 -36.14
C ILE A 24 -17.30 -11.97 -34.86
N HIS A 25 -17.91 -13.04 -34.33
CA HIS A 25 -17.52 -13.71 -33.11
C HIS A 25 -16.13 -14.33 -33.23
N LEU A 26 -15.85 -15.02 -34.34
CA LEU A 26 -14.56 -15.67 -34.55
C LEU A 26 -13.43 -14.65 -34.74
N LEU A 27 -13.65 -13.61 -35.52
CA LEU A 27 -12.68 -12.54 -35.72
C LEU A 27 -12.45 -11.75 -34.42
N GLY A 28 -13.53 -11.41 -33.73
CA GLY A 28 -13.45 -10.70 -32.45
C GLY A 28 -12.71 -11.51 -31.36
N ALA A 29 -13.03 -12.79 -31.21
CA ALA A 29 -12.37 -13.69 -30.28
C ALA A 29 -10.89 -13.92 -30.64
N ALA A 30 -10.57 -14.11 -31.93
CA ALA A 30 -9.19 -14.26 -32.40
C ALA A 30 -8.36 -12.99 -32.17
N CYS A 31 -8.94 -11.82 -32.47
CA CYS A 31 -8.31 -10.53 -32.21
C CYS A 31 -8.04 -10.33 -30.71
N PHE A 32 -9.04 -10.59 -29.87
CA PHE A 32 -8.90 -10.52 -28.41
C PHE A 32 -7.81 -11.46 -27.89
N ALA A 33 -7.85 -12.74 -28.30
CA ALA A 33 -6.85 -13.73 -27.92
C ALA A 33 -5.43 -13.32 -28.34
N TYR A 34 -5.27 -12.81 -29.56
CA TYR A 34 -4.00 -12.28 -30.05
C TYR A 34 -3.48 -11.13 -29.19
N ILE A 35 -4.34 -10.13 -28.91
CA ILE A 35 -3.96 -8.97 -28.09
C ILE A 35 -3.55 -9.42 -26.68
N VAL A 36 -4.35 -10.27 -26.03
CA VAL A 36 -4.05 -10.78 -24.68
C VAL A 36 -2.73 -11.58 -24.69
N ALA A 37 -2.53 -12.47 -25.64
CA ALA A 37 -1.29 -13.25 -25.75
C ALA A 37 -0.06 -12.33 -25.91
N LYS A 38 -0.14 -11.31 -26.76
CA LYS A 38 0.93 -10.33 -26.95
C LYS A 38 1.19 -9.50 -25.68
N ARG A 39 0.14 -9.11 -24.95
CA ARG A 39 0.27 -8.36 -23.69
C ARG A 39 0.83 -9.19 -22.54
N LEU A 40 0.53 -10.49 -22.49
CA LEU A 40 1.04 -11.39 -21.46
C LEU A 40 2.40 -12.01 -21.82
N ALA A 41 2.86 -11.93 -23.06
CA ALA A 41 4.15 -12.48 -23.47
C ALA A 41 5.36 -12.01 -22.61
N PRO A 42 5.45 -10.75 -22.16
CA PRO A 42 6.53 -10.33 -21.27
C PRO A 42 6.60 -11.11 -19.95
N LEU A 43 5.47 -11.54 -19.40
CA LEU A 43 5.42 -12.32 -18.15
C LEU A 43 6.15 -13.67 -18.27
N LEU A 44 6.17 -14.25 -19.49
CA LEU A 44 6.85 -15.53 -19.75
C LEU A 44 8.38 -15.40 -19.76
N ARG A 45 8.90 -14.19 -19.88
CA ARG A 45 10.34 -13.87 -19.89
C ARG A 45 10.80 -13.25 -18.57
N ALA A 46 9.86 -12.90 -17.71
CA ALA A 46 10.10 -12.27 -16.43
C ALA A 46 10.79 -13.22 -15.45
N GLU A 47 11.47 -12.65 -14.46
CA GLU A 47 12.06 -13.41 -13.35
C GLU A 47 11.00 -14.19 -12.56
N ARG A 48 11.43 -15.30 -11.95
CA ARG A 48 10.55 -16.16 -11.15
C ARG A 48 10.03 -15.43 -9.90
N ASP A 49 8.81 -15.81 -9.48
CA ASP A 49 8.23 -15.44 -8.20
C ASP A 49 7.37 -16.63 -7.70
N LEU A 50 7.63 -17.09 -6.49
CA LEU A 50 6.97 -18.28 -5.94
C LEU A 50 5.72 -17.86 -5.15
N ARG A 51 4.55 -17.92 -5.79
CA ARG A 51 3.25 -17.50 -5.24
C ARG A 51 2.18 -18.60 -5.30
N PHE A 52 2.58 -19.86 -5.16
CA PHE A 52 1.65 -21.00 -5.28
C PHE A 52 1.36 -21.68 -3.93
N ASP A 53 1.95 -21.17 -2.84
CA ASP A 53 1.71 -21.63 -1.47
C ASP A 53 0.31 -21.22 -0.96
N ARG A 54 -0.18 -21.93 0.03
CA ARG A 54 -1.39 -21.63 0.81
C ARG A 54 -2.62 -21.24 -0.04
N PRO A 55 -3.10 -22.06 -1.01
CA PRO A 55 -4.22 -21.73 -1.90
C PRO A 55 -5.50 -21.28 -1.17
N PRO A 56 -5.92 -21.87 -0.03
CA PRO A 56 -7.11 -21.40 0.70
C PRO A 56 -6.99 -19.94 1.18
N ALA A 57 -5.83 -19.52 1.69
CA ALA A 57 -5.60 -18.15 2.12
C ALA A 57 -5.64 -17.18 0.94
N ARG A 58 -5.14 -17.59 -0.23
CA ARG A 58 -5.21 -16.81 -1.48
C ARG A 58 -6.64 -16.64 -1.97
N LEU A 59 -7.44 -17.71 -1.94
CA LEU A 59 -8.87 -17.64 -2.28
C LEU A 59 -9.65 -16.77 -1.29
N ALA A 60 -9.32 -16.81 0.00
CA ALA A 60 -9.91 -15.90 0.99
C ALA A 60 -9.61 -14.42 0.66
N LYS A 61 -8.39 -14.09 0.22
CA LYS A 61 -8.07 -12.74 -0.28
C LYS A 61 -8.88 -12.36 -1.52
N VAL A 62 -9.05 -13.28 -2.46
CA VAL A 62 -9.92 -13.05 -3.64
C VAL A 62 -11.36 -12.80 -3.20
N ALA A 63 -11.90 -13.60 -2.30
CA ALA A 63 -13.26 -13.42 -1.77
C ALA A 63 -13.41 -12.06 -1.08
N GLN A 64 -12.44 -11.63 -0.28
CA GLN A 64 -12.49 -10.37 0.46
C GLN A 64 -12.28 -9.15 -0.43
N PHE A 65 -11.22 -9.12 -1.23
CA PHE A 65 -10.79 -7.90 -1.92
C PHE A 65 -11.30 -7.81 -3.35
N TRP A 66 -11.36 -8.91 -4.09
CA TRP A 66 -11.82 -8.90 -5.47
C TRP A 66 -13.35 -9.04 -5.56
N LEU A 67 -13.94 -10.05 -4.92
CA LEU A 67 -15.39 -10.26 -4.94
C LEU A 67 -16.12 -9.31 -3.98
N GLY A 68 -15.68 -9.24 -2.71
CA GLY A 68 -16.29 -8.42 -1.67
C GLY A 68 -15.95 -6.93 -1.75
N GLN A 69 -15.04 -6.51 -2.64
CA GLN A 69 -14.69 -5.10 -2.88
C GLN A 69 -14.35 -4.30 -1.61
N TRP A 70 -13.76 -4.97 -0.58
CA TRP A 70 -13.60 -4.47 0.79
C TRP A 70 -12.95 -3.08 0.91
N LYS A 71 -11.98 -2.76 0.06
CA LYS A 71 -11.29 -1.46 0.08
C LYS A 71 -12.00 -0.37 -0.73
N GLN A 72 -13.03 -0.70 -1.51
CA GLN A 72 -13.70 0.31 -2.36
C GLN A 72 -14.41 1.41 -1.57
N PRO A 73 -15.13 1.14 -0.47
CA PRO A 73 -15.84 2.16 0.31
C PRO A 73 -14.93 3.21 0.97
N ARG A 74 -13.61 2.99 1.05
CA ARG A 74 -12.66 4.01 1.56
C ARG A 74 -12.77 5.37 0.83
N TYR A 75 -13.26 5.36 -0.42
CA TYR A 75 -13.60 6.53 -1.22
C TYR A 75 -15.06 6.41 -1.66
N LEU A 76 -15.99 6.81 -0.78
CA LEU A 76 -17.40 6.40 -0.79
C LEU A 76 -18.07 6.50 -2.17
N LEU A 77 -18.19 7.71 -2.76
CA LEU A 77 -18.87 7.88 -4.05
C LEU A 77 -18.23 7.03 -5.17
N ALA A 78 -16.90 7.11 -5.31
CA ALA A 78 -16.20 6.36 -6.34
C ALA A 78 -16.24 4.84 -6.09
N GLY A 79 -16.24 4.44 -4.83
CA GLY A 79 -16.30 3.04 -4.42
C GLY A 79 -17.68 2.44 -4.68
N VAL A 80 -18.75 3.14 -4.32
CA VAL A 80 -20.13 2.69 -4.56
C VAL A 80 -20.40 2.56 -6.06
N LEU A 81 -20.04 3.56 -6.87
CA LEU A 81 -20.16 3.47 -8.33
C LEU A 81 -19.39 2.27 -8.89
N HIS A 82 -18.18 2.03 -8.40
CA HIS A 82 -17.37 0.89 -8.84
C HIS A 82 -17.99 -0.45 -8.44
N ILE A 83 -18.56 -0.54 -7.23
CA ILE A 83 -19.25 -1.76 -6.76
C ILE A 83 -20.44 -2.09 -7.67
N PHE A 84 -21.26 -1.08 -8.03
CA PHE A 84 -22.38 -1.30 -8.97
C PHE A 84 -21.90 -1.70 -10.36
N LEU A 85 -20.85 -1.08 -10.87
CA LEU A 85 -20.23 -1.47 -12.15
C LEU A 85 -19.73 -2.91 -12.12
N PHE A 86 -19.03 -3.30 -11.06
CA PHE A 86 -18.46 -4.63 -10.91
C PHE A 86 -19.52 -5.71 -10.71
N ALA A 87 -20.48 -5.49 -9.79
CA ALA A 87 -21.57 -6.43 -9.55
C ALA A 87 -22.45 -6.58 -10.81
N GLY A 88 -22.76 -5.45 -11.45
CA GLY A 88 -23.49 -5.46 -12.70
C GLY A 88 -22.75 -6.18 -13.82
N PHE A 89 -21.43 -6.02 -13.94
CA PHE A 89 -20.61 -6.77 -14.87
C PHE A 89 -20.75 -8.29 -14.65
N LEU A 90 -20.68 -8.77 -13.42
CA LEU A 90 -20.83 -10.21 -13.12
C LEU A 90 -22.20 -10.74 -13.51
N VAL A 91 -23.28 -9.99 -13.23
CA VAL A 91 -24.64 -10.36 -13.63
C VAL A 91 -24.83 -10.36 -15.14
N LEU A 92 -24.32 -9.33 -15.80
CA LEU A 92 -24.50 -9.13 -17.26
C LEU A 92 -23.59 -10.00 -18.10
N LEU A 93 -22.54 -10.60 -17.54
CA LEU A 93 -21.67 -11.55 -18.25
C LEU A 93 -22.47 -12.74 -18.81
N VAL A 94 -23.42 -13.27 -18.03
CA VAL A 94 -24.32 -14.36 -18.48
C VAL A 94 -25.19 -13.90 -19.66
N ARG A 95 -25.68 -12.65 -19.61
CA ARG A 95 -26.49 -12.07 -20.69
C ARG A 95 -25.66 -11.84 -21.96
N SER A 96 -24.47 -11.29 -21.82
CA SER A 96 -23.56 -11.07 -22.98
C SER A 96 -23.23 -12.39 -23.68
N PHE A 97 -22.95 -13.45 -22.91
CA PHE A 97 -22.77 -14.78 -23.50
C PHE A 97 -24.02 -15.27 -24.23
N SER A 98 -25.21 -15.06 -23.63
CA SER A 98 -26.48 -15.46 -24.25
C SER A 98 -26.74 -14.69 -25.57
N LEU A 99 -26.38 -13.40 -25.65
CA LEU A 99 -26.52 -12.60 -26.87
C LEU A 99 -25.59 -13.09 -27.95
N VAL A 100 -24.33 -13.36 -27.66
CA VAL A 100 -23.35 -13.96 -28.59
C VAL A 100 -23.94 -15.26 -29.19
N MET A 101 -24.50 -16.12 -28.34
CA MET A 101 -25.09 -17.40 -28.80
C MET A 101 -26.35 -17.21 -29.66
N LEU A 102 -27.17 -16.15 -29.42
CA LEU A 102 -28.34 -15.83 -30.22
C LEU A 102 -27.99 -15.45 -31.69
N GLY A 103 -26.80 -14.97 -31.95
CA GLY A 103 -26.29 -14.72 -33.29
C GLY A 103 -26.02 -15.98 -34.12
N THR A 104 -25.81 -17.11 -33.43
CA THR A 104 -25.52 -18.40 -34.06
C THR A 104 -26.70 -19.37 -33.98
N SER A 105 -27.53 -19.28 -32.95
CA SER A 105 -28.67 -20.20 -32.70
C SER A 105 -29.90 -19.42 -32.27
N GLN A 106 -30.95 -19.50 -33.09
CA GLN A 106 -32.22 -18.76 -32.88
C GLN A 106 -32.97 -19.15 -31.60
N HIS A 107 -32.68 -20.31 -31.03
CA HIS A 107 -33.37 -20.87 -29.84
C HIS A 107 -32.46 -21.06 -28.63
N PHE A 108 -31.31 -20.38 -28.61
CA PHE A 108 -30.40 -20.54 -27.47
C PHE A 108 -31.01 -20.01 -26.17
N VAL A 109 -31.10 -20.87 -25.18
CA VAL A 109 -31.45 -20.56 -23.80
C VAL A 109 -30.28 -20.98 -22.91
N MET A 110 -29.81 -20.09 -22.06
CA MET A 110 -28.70 -20.37 -21.15
C MET A 110 -29.06 -21.53 -20.22
N PRO A 111 -28.28 -22.63 -20.21
CA PRO A 111 -28.53 -23.76 -19.31
C PRO A 111 -28.63 -23.30 -17.84
N GLY A 112 -29.64 -23.80 -17.12
CA GLY A 112 -29.90 -23.43 -15.73
C GLY A 112 -30.64 -22.11 -15.50
N PHE A 113 -30.89 -21.31 -16.57
CA PHE A 113 -31.62 -20.04 -16.48
C PHE A 113 -33.02 -20.11 -17.11
N SER A 114 -33.76 -21.19 -16.80
CA SER A 114 -35.14 -21.38 -17.20
C SER A 114 -36.09 -21.42 -15.99
N GLY A 115 -37.40 -21.26 -16.22
CA GLY A 115 -38.43 -21.23 -15.17
C GLY A 115 -38.18 -20.11 -14.14
N ARG A 116 -38.41 -20.34 -12.87
CA ARG A 116 -38.27 -19.35 -11.80
C ARG A 116 -36.88 -18.71 -11.71
N VAL A 117 -35.82 -19.49 -11.94
CA VAL A 117 -34.45 -18.97 -11.93
C VAL A 117 -34.27 -17.97 -13.07
N GLY A 118 -34.77 -18.30 -14.28
CA GLY A 118 -34.77 -17.38 -15.41
C GLY A 118 -35.56 -16.10 -15.16
N ASP A 119 -36.73 -16.21 -14.48
CA ASP A 119 -37.55 -15.06 -14.15
C ASP A 119 -36.85 -14.10 -13.19
N VAL A 120 -36.28 -14.63 -12.10
CA VAL A 120 -35.50 -13.85 -11.14
C VAL A 120 -34.25 -13.20 -11.84
N TYR A 121 -33.58 -13.97 -12.67
CA TYR A 121 -32.43 -13.45 -13.43
C TYR A 121 -32.81 -12.31 -14.37
N ARG A 122 -33.97 -12.39 -15.06
CA ARG A 122 -34.45 -11.31 -15.94
C ARG A 122 -34.63 -10.00 -15.17
N VAL A 123 -35.31 -10.05 -14.01
CA VAL A 123 -35.47 -8.87 -13.16
C VAL A 123 -34.12 -8.32 -12.68
N LEU A 124 -33.24 -9.19 -12.20
CA LEU A 124 -31.92 -8.80 -11.74
C LEU A 124 -31.06 -8.18 -12.85
N LYS A 125 -31.09 -8.76 -14.06
CA LYS A 125 -30.38 -8.27 -15.24
C LYS A 125 -30.83 -6.86 -15.63
N ASP A 126 -32.13 -6.59 -15.64
CA ASP A 126 -32.69 -5.31 -16.07
C ASP A 126 -32.33 -4.18 -15.09
N TYR A 127 -32.39 -4.45 -13.79
CA TYR A 127 -31.89 -3.50 -12.78
C TYR A 127 -30.36 -3.36 -12.81
N ALA A 128 -29.61 -4.43 -13.06
CA ALA A 128 -28.18 -4.38 -13.19
C ALA A 128 -27.77 -3.49 -14.37
N ALA A 129 -28.40 -3.66 -15.55
CA ALA A 129 -28.14 -2.82 -16.73
C ALA A 129 -28.44 -1.34 -16.43
N THR A 130 -29.53 -1.06 -15.73
CA THR A 130 -29.92 0.30 -15.32
C THR A 130 -28.92 0.93 -14.37
N LEU A 131 -28.52 0.21 -13.30
CA LEU A 131 -27.54 0.69 -12.33
C LEU A 131 -26.17 0.90 -12.94
N VAL A 132 -25.76 -0.01 -13.84
CA VAL A 132 -24.51 0.16 -14.60
C VAL A 132 -24.58 1.40 -15.47
N PHE A 133 -25.67 1.58 -16.23
CA PHE A 133 -25.85 2.77 -17.08
C PHE A 133 -25.77 4.07 -16.28
N LEU A 134 -26.46 4.18 -15.16
CA LEU A 134 -26.40 5.35 -14.28
C LEU A 134 -25.00 5.55 -13.69
N SER A 135 -24.36 4.47 -13.27
CA SER A 135 -23.01 4.53 -12.69
C SER A 135 -21.95 5.01 -13.70
N VAL A 136 -22.02 4.53 -14.97
CA VAL A 136 -21.09 5.00 -16.00
C VAL A 136 -21.35 6.45 -16.39
N ALA A 137 -22.62 6.88 -16.44
CA ALA A 137 -22.96 8.27 -16.73
C ALA A 137 -22.41 9.22 -15.65
N ILE A 138 -22.64 8.91 -14.37
CA ILE A 138 -22.11 9.68 -13.23
C ILE A 138 -20.57 9.65 -13.24
N ALA A 139 -19.97 8.49 -13.48
CA ALA A 139 -18.51 8.36 -13.54
C ALA A 139 -17.88 9.17 -14.69
N ALA A 140 -18.52 9.19 -15.86
CA ALA A 140 -18.08 9.96 -17.01
C ALA A 140 -18.14 11.47 -16.75
N ILE A 141 -19.27 11.97 -16.22
CA ILE A 141 -19.44 13.38 -15.82
C ILE A 141 -18.38 13.75 -14.76
N ARG A 142 -18.25 12.91 -13.73
CA ARG A 142 -17.26 13.13 -12.67
C ARG A 142 -15.83 13.22 -13.22
N ARG A 143 -15.48 12.40 -14.21
CA ARG A 143 -14.13 12.38 -14.78
C ARG A 143 -13.91 13.51 -15.81
N ALA A 144 -14.88 13.82 -16.63
CA ALA A 144 -14.77 14.82 -17.67
C ALA A 144 -14.92 16.26 -17.14
N VAL A 145 -15.86 16.48 -16.20
CA VAL A 145 -16.24 17.81 -15.70
C VAL A 145 -15.56 18.13 -14.38
N PHE A 146 -15.77 17.31 -13.35
CA PHE A 146 -15.30 17.62 -11.97
C PHE A 146 -13.81 17.34 -11.74
N LYS A 147 -13.17 16.48 -12.51
CA LYS A 147 -11.73 16.18 -12.51
C LYS A 147 -11.10 16.10 -11.11
N PRO A 148 -11.46 15.14 -10.24
CA PRO A 148 -10.90 15.06 -8.90
C PRO A 148 -9.38 15.12 -8.87
N SER A 149 -8.78 15.86 -7.92
CA SER A 149 -7.34 16.12 -7.84
C SER A 149 -6.45 14.88 -7.88
N ARG A 150 -6.90 13.76 -7.29
CA ARG A 150 -6.17 12.48 -7.35
C ARG A 150 -5.98 11.91 -8.76
N TYR A 151 -6.74 12.37 -9.75
CA TYR A 151 -6.56 12.00 -11.16
C TYR A 151 -5.65 12.96 -11.91
N ALA A 152 -5.28 14.09 -11.31
CA ALA A 152 -4.36 15.03 -11.91
C ALA A 152 -3.06 14.32 -12.31
N VAL A 153 -2.54 14.68 -13.48
CA VAL A 153 -1.26 14.19 -14.00
C VAL A 153 -0.31 15.37 -14.00
N PRO A 154 0.69 15.40 -13.11
CA PRO A 154 1.74 16.41 -13.15
C PRO A 154 2.44 16.40 -14.52
N ALA A 155 2.82 17.56 -15.05
CA ALA A 155 3.42 17.71 -16.37
C ALA A 155 4.63 16.78 -16.60
N ARG A 156 5.41 16.53 -15.53
CA ARG A 156 6.56 15.61 -15.56
C ARG A 156 6.24 14.14 -15.87
N TYR A 157 4.97 13.71 -15.74
CA TYR A 157 4.57 12.31 -15.91
C TYR A 157 3.87 12.01 -17.25
N GLY A 158 3.62 13.02 -18.10
CA GLY A 158 3.15 12.81 -19.46
C GLY A 158 1.63 12.75 -19.63
N LYS A 159 1.10 11.72 -20.29
CA LYS A 159 -0.27 11.67 -20.80
C LYS A 159 -1.35 11.55 -19.73
N ASP A 160 -2.42 12.32 -19.89
CA ASP A 160 -3.69 12.14 -19.19
C ASP A 160 -4.52 11.00 -19.84
N HIS A 161 -4.94 10.05 -19.01
CA HIS A 161 -5.79 8.91 -19.44
C HIS A 161 -7.30 9.20 -19.31
N THR A 162 -7.71 10.47 -19.31
CA THR A 162 -9.13 10.86 -19.17
C THR A 162 -9.93 10.45 -20.40
N ALA A 163 -9.41 10.69 -21.62
CA ALA A 163 -10.09 10.33 -22.87
C ALA A 163 -10.33 8.82 -22.97
N GLU A 164 -9.32 8.00 -22.65
CA GLU A 164 -9.43 6.55 -22.60
C GLU A 164 -10.52 6.10 -21.62
N ALA A 165 -10.57 6.71 -20.42
CA ALA A 165 -11.58 6.38 -19.43
C ALA A 165 -13.01 6.72 -19.89
N VAL A 166 -13.20 7.89 -20.47
CA VAL A 166 -14.51 8.32 -20.99
C VAL A 166 -14.94 7.43 -22.16
N PHE A 167 -14.01 7.05 -23.04
CA PHE A 167 -14.28 6.16 -24.14
C PHE A 167 -14.79 4.78 -23.68
N ILE A 168 -14.14 4.16 -22.70
CA ILE A 168 -14.61 2.88 -22.13
C ILE A 168 -15.99 3.02 -21.46
N LEU A 169 -16.22 4.11 -20.73
CA LEU A 169 -17.53 4.36 -20.11
C LEU A 169 -18.61 4.52 -21.20
N ALA A 170 -18.28 5.15 -22.33
CA ALA A 170 -19.19 5.26 -23.48
C ALA A 170 -19.50 3.89 -24.10
N LEU A 171 -18.50 3.02 -24.28
CA LEU A 171 -18.72 1.65 -24.76
C LEU A 171 -19.64 0.86 -23.82
N ILE A 172 -19.43 0.95 -22.49
CA ILE A 172 -20.31 0.29 -21.50
C ILE A 172 -21.74 0.86 -21.58
N ALA A 173 -21.90 2.18 -21.67
CA ALA A 173 -23.22 2.80 -21.84
C ALA A 173 -23.92 2.32 -23.10
N THR A 174 -23.17 2.22 -24.23
CA THR A 174 -23.69 1.69 -25.50
C THR A 174 -24.16 0.25 -25.37
N LEU A 175 -23.41 -0.62 -24.66
CA LEU A 175 -23.83 -2.00 -24.38
C LEU A 175 -25.13 -2.05 -23.60
N MET A 176 -25.29 -1.21 -22.56
CA MET A 176 -26.50 -1.17 -21.75
C MET A 176 -27.70 -0.69 -22.54
N VAL A 177 -27.55 0.38 -23.31
CA VAL A 177 -28.63 0.96 -24.12
C VAL A 177 -29.02 0.01 -25.26
N SER A 178 -28.04 -0.54 -25.99
CA SER A 178 -28.33 -1.44 -27.12
C SER A 178 -29.00 -2.74 -26.69
N GLU A 179 -28.57 -3.37 -25.59
CA GLU A 179 -29.24 -4.55 -25.02
C GLU A 179 -30.67 -4.24 -24.60
N SER A 180 -30.85 -3.15 -23.84
CA SER A 180 -32.17 -2.74 -23.35
C SER A 180 -33.10 -2.35 -24.51
N LEU A 181 -32.59 -1.74 -25.59
CA LEU A 181 -33.35 -1.38 -26.79
C LEU A 181 -33.73 -2.63 -27.59
N PHE A 182 -32.83 -3.61 -27.70
CA PHE A 182 -33.09 -4.91 -28.31
C PHE A 182 -34.26 -5.61 -27.58
N ALA A 183 -34.24 -5.68 -26.26
CA ALA A 183 -35.30 -6.29 -25.47
C ALA A 183 -36.64 -5.51 -25.56
N ALA A 184 -36.60 -4.17 -25.43
CA ALA A 184 -37.77 -3.31 -25.46
C ALA A 184 -38.49 -3.34 -26.79
N SER A 185 -37.75 -3.27 -27.90
CA SER A 185 -38.32 -3.33 -29.26
C SER A 185 -38.96 -4.70 -29.53
N GLN A 186 -38.36 -5.79 -29.06
CA GLN A 186 -38.92 -7.13 -29.12
C GLN A 186 -40.28 -7.21 -28.37
N ALA A 187 -40.29 -6.73 -27.11
CA ALA A 187 -41.50 -6.76 -26.27
C ALA A 187 -42.68 -5.97 -26.86
N VAL A 188 -42.40 -4.81 -27.45
CA VAL A 188 -43.46 -4.00 -28.10
C VAL A 188 -43.96 -4.66 -29.39
N ALA A 189 -43.08 -5.21 -30.24
CA ALA A 189 -43.45 -5.83 -31.50
C ALA A 189 -44.23 -7.16 -31.34
N GLN A 190 -43.98 -7.93 -30.27
CA GLN A 190 -44.62 -9.21 -30.02
C GLN A 190 -45.95 -9.06 -29.20
N ALA A 191 -46.23 -7.88 -28.67
CA ALA A 191 -47.45 -7.64 -27.92
C ALA A 191 -48.71 -7.79 -28.82
N PRO A 192 -49.74 -8.52 -28.35
CA PRO A 192 -51.05 -8.45 -28.98
C PRO A 192 -51.60 -7.02 -28.89
N PRO A 193 -52.47 -6.58 -29.82
CA PRO A 193 -53.10 -5.26 -29.72
C PRO A 193 -53.77 -5.08 -28.36
N GLY A 194 -53.31 -4.11 -27.56
CA GLY A 194 -53.81 -3.80 -26.21
C GLY A 194 -53.20 -4.57 -25.06
N GLN A 195 -52.26 -5.49 -25.29
CA GLN A 195 -51.53 -6.22 -24.20
C GLN A 195 -50.04 -6.14 -24.40
N SER A 196 -49.27 -6.08 -23.30
CA SER A 196 -47.82 -6.17 -23.37
C SER A 196 -47.35 -7.60 -23.12
N ALA A 197 -46.64 -8.24 -24.05
CA ALA A 197 -46.21 -9.62 -23.95
C ALA A 197 -45.13 -9.84 -22.88
N GLU A 198 -44.30 -8.87 -22.64
CA GLU A 198 -43.19 -8.97 -21.64
C GLU A 198 -43.27 -7.83 -20.62
N VAL A 199 -43.22 -8.18 -19.32
CA VAL A 199 -43.26 -7.21 -18.22
C VAL A 199 -41.84 -6.96 -17.75
N PHE A 200 -41.31 -5.76 -18.00
CA PHE A 200 -40.03 -5.30 -17.42
C PHE A 200 -40.28 -4.70 -16.01
N PRO A 201 -39.30 -4.82 -15.12
CA PRO A 201 -39.38 -4.18 -13.82
C PRO A 201 -39.52 -2.66 -13.96
N ALA A 202 -40.41 -2.05 -13.15
CA ALA A 202 -40.64 -0.61 -13.21
C ALA A 202 -39.34 0.19 -12.99
N LEU A 203 -39.21 1.32 -13.69
CA LEU A 203 -38.02 2.19 -13.65
C LEU A 203 -36.73 1.57 -14.17
N SER A 204 -36.78 0.36 -14.71
CA SER A 204 -35.61 -0.19 -15.42
C SER A 204 -35.40 0.45 -16.81
N LEU A 205 -34.17 0.45 -17.31
CA LEU A 205 -33.85 1.01 -18.61
C LEU A 205 -34.68 0.37 -19.75
N PRO A 206 -34.84 -0.98 -19.83
CA PRO A 206 -35.71 -1.57 -20.85
C PRO A 206 -37.18 -1.21 -20.64
N TRP A 207 -37.67 -1.01 -19.41
CA TRP A 207 -39.01 -0.53 -19.16
C TRP A 207 -39.27 0.89 -19.68
N MET A 208 -38.32 1.81 -19.42
CA MET A 208 -38.40 3.19 -19.93
C MET A 208 -38.38 3.23 -21.46
N LEU A 209 -37.49 2.46 -22.06
CA LEU A 209 -37.42 2.36 -23.54
C LEU A 209 -38.66 1.71 -24.11
N LYS A 210 -39.26 0.69 -23.49
CA LYS A 210 -40.51 0.09 -23.91
C LYS A 210 -41.63 1.13 -23.94
N ILE A 211 -41.81 1.94 -22.91
CA ILE A 211 -42.81 3.01 -22.88
C ILE A 211 -42.60 3.99 -24.01
N ALA A 212 -41.38 4.41 -24.25
CA ALA A 212 -41.04 5.33 -25.36
C ALA A 212 -41.34 4.74 -26.73
N LEU A 213 -41.37 3.42 -26.90
CA LEU A 213 -41.59 2.73 -28.17
C LEU A 213 -43.01 2.27 -28.40
N LEU A 214 -43.98 2.47 -27.45
CA LEU A 214 -45.33 1.98 -27.57
C LEU A 214 -46.06 2.47 -28.84
N SER A 215 -45.76 3.67 -29.31
CA SER A 215 -46.31 4.25 -30.56
C SER A 215 -45.41 4.08 -31.81
N ALA A 216 -44.32 3.30 -31.68
CA ALA A 216 -43.39 3.13 -32.79
C ALA A 216 -43.98 2.26 -33.90
N SER A 217 -43.74 2.64 -35.18
CA SER A 217 -44.18 1.87 -36.34
C SER A 217 -43.48 0.50 -36.43
N PRO A 218 -44.15 -0.52 -37.02
CA PRO A 218 -43.56 -1.85 -37.19
C PRO A 218 -42.22 -1.87 -37.90
N PRO A 219 -41.96 -1.09 -38.99
CA PRO A 219 -40.65 -1.01 -39.63
C PRO A 219 -39.58 -0.43 -38.69
N LEU A 220 -39.94 0.59 -37.88
CA LEU A 220 -39.01 1.18 -36.90
C LEU A 220 -38.64 0.17 -35.83
N LEU A 221 -39.60 -0.55 -35.25
CA LEU A 221 -39.34 -1.59 -34.24
C LEU A 221 -38.43 -2.69 -34.77
N ARG A 222 -38.63 -3.13 -36.04
CA ARG A 222 -37.77 -4.11 -36.67
C ARG A 222 -36.34 -3.58 -36.83
N ASN A 223 -36.19 -2.36 -37.32
CA ASN A 223 -34.87 -1.74 -37.51
C ASN A 223 -34.15 -1.52 -36.20
N LEU A 224 -34.84 -1.08 -35.15
CA LEU A 224 -34.29 -0.91 -33.80
C LEU A 224 -33.86 -2.26 -33.21
N HIS A 225 -34.70 -3.31 -33.33
CA HIS A 225 -34.36 -4.64 -32.85
C HIS A 225 -33.10 -5.20 -33.50
N LEU A 226 -33.02 -5.23 -34.82
CA LEU A 226 -31.88 -5.77 -35.54
C LEU A 226 -30.65 -4.87 -35.43
N GLY A 227 -30.83 -3.56 -35.51
CA GLY A 227 -29.75 -2.59 -35.41
C GLY A 227 -29.11 -2.55 -34.03
N SER A 228 -29.93 -2.58 -32.97
CA SER A 228 -29.40 -2.59 -31.59
C SER A 228 -28.63 -3.86 -31.28
N TYR A 229 -29.08 -5.01 -31.77
CA TYR A 229 -28.33 -6.25 -31.65
C TYR A 229 -26.96 -6.19 -32.34
N LEU A 230 -26.92 -5.71 -33.62
CA LEU A 230 -25.67 -5.54 -34.33
C LEU A 230 -24.70 -4.58 -33.63
N VAL A 231 -25.24 -3.43 -33.16
CA VAL A 231 -24.46 -2.46 -32.38
C VAL A 231 -23.91 -3.08 -31.10
N HIS A 232 -24.74 -3.88 -30.41
CA HIS A 232 -24.29 -4.57 -29.17
C HIS A 232 -23.12 -5.50 -29.47
N GLU A 233 -23.22 -6.39 -30.46
CA GLU A 233 -22.19 -7.39 -30.79
C GLU A 233 -20.87 -6.72 -31.23
N LEU A 234 -20.94 -5.72 -32.10
CA LEU A 234 -19.75 -4.97 -32.50
C LEU A 234 -19.10 -4.23 -31.35
N THR A 235 -19.91 -3.58 -30.50
CA THR A 235 -19.44 -2.86 -29.33
C THR A 235 -18.83 -3.83 -28.30
N PHE A 236 -19.42 -5.02 -28.11
CA PHE A 236 -18.93 -6.03 -27.19
C PHE A 236 -17.50 -6.50 -27.55
N PHE A 237 -17.27 -6.87 -28.81
CA PHE A 237 -15.94 -7.27 -29.24
C PHE A 237 -14.95 -6.11 -29.31
N ALA A 238 -15.39 -4.92 -29.70
CA ALA A 238 -14.56 -3.71 -29.60
C ALA A 238 -14.14 -3.43 -28.16
N PHE A 239 -15.07 -3.51 -27.21
CA PHE A 239 -14.80 -3.36 -25.78
C PHE A 239 -13.82 -4.41 -25.28
N LEU A 240 -14.02 -5.72 -25.56
CA LEU A 240 -13.12 -6.79 -25.19
C LEU A 240 -11.69 -6.57 -25.71
N CYS A 241 -11.56 -6.24 -26.99
CA CYS A 241 -10.26 -6.00 -27.63
C CYS A 241 -9.57 -4.74 -27.09
N PHE A 242 -10.33 -3.74 -26.64
CA PHE A 242 -9.78 -2.51 -26.10
C PHE A 242 -9.28 -2.66 -24.65
N LEU A 243 -9.88 -3.53 -23.84
CA LEU A 243 -9.50 -3.72 -22.43
C LEU A 243 -7.99 -3.93 -22.21
N PRO A 244 -7.30 -4.83 -22.95
CA PRO A 244 -5.87 -5.09 -22.72
C PRO A 244 -4.95 -4.06 -23.37
N LEU A 245 -5.47 -3.02 -24.03
CA LEU A 245 -4.66 -1.99 -24.70
C LEU A 245 -4.27 -0.82 -23.78
N GLY A 246 -4.88 -0.71 -22.59
CA GLY A 246 -4.64 0.40 -21.68
C GLY A 246 -4.88 0.06 -20.22
N LYS A 247 -5.27 1.06 -19.44
CA LYS A 247 -5.49 0.93 -17.99
C LYS A 247 -6.62 -0.01 -17.59
N HIS A 248 -7.50 -0.36 -18.52
CA HIS A 248 -8.62 -1.25 -18.27
C HIS A 248 -8.22 -2.74 -18.33
N PHE A 249 -6.95 -3.02 -18.60
CA PHE A 249 -6.43 -4.38 -18.53
C PHE A 249 -6.61 -5.02 -17.13
N HIS A 250 -6.75 -4.19 -16.08
CA HIS A 250 -7.08 -4.66 -14.74
C HIS A 250 -8.39 -5.47 -14.68
N VAL A 251 -9.33 -5.27 -15.56
CA VAL A 251 -10.58 -6.05 -15.62
C VAL A 251 -10.29 -7.54 -15.80
N LEU A 252 -9.26 -7.87 -16.58
CA LEU A 252 -8.84 -9.25 -16.87
C LEU A 252 -7.81 -9.76 -15.88
N THR A 253 -6.91 -8.89 -15.39
CA THR A 253 -5.74 -9.30 -14.62
C THR A 253 -5.94 -9.20 -13.11
N SER A 254 -6.92 -8.43 -12.63
CA SER A 254 -7.10 -8.14 -11.20
C SER A 254 -7.39 -9.37 -10.34
N PHE A 255 -8.16 -10.34 -10.84
CA PHE A 255 -8.40 -11.60 -10.15
C PHE A 255 -7.07 -12.31 -9.84
N PHE A 256 -6.24 -12.49 -10.85
CA PHE A 256 -4.94 -13.13 -10.71
C PHE A 256 -4.00 -12.32 -9.81
N ASN A 257 -4.01 -10.99 -9.96
CA ASN A 257 -3.17 -10.12 -9.14
C ASN A 257 -3.50 -10.22 -7.65
N VAL A 258 -4.78 -10.24 -7.29
CA VAL A 258 -5.24 -10.41 -5.91
C VAL A 258 -4.96 -11.83 -5.40
N TYR A 259 -5.16 -12.86 -6.25
CA TYR A 259 -4.84 -14.25 -5.89
C TYR A 259 -3.36 -14.42 -5.58
N PHE A 260 -2.48 -13.86 -6.40
CA PHE A 260 -1.03 -13.95 -6.22
C PHE A 260 -0.44 -12.85 -5.33
N ALA A 261 -1.26 -12.04 -4.65
CA ALA A 261 -0.76 -11.03 -3.73
C ALA A 261 -0.02 -11.66 -2.54
N LYS A 262 0.94 -10.91 -2.00
CA LYS A 262 1.71 -11.28 -0.79
C LYS A 262 0.76 -11.61 0.36
N LEU A 263 0.92 -12.77 0.99
CA LEU A 263 0.06 -13.21 2.09
C LEU A 263 0.47 -12.58 3.42
N ASP A 264 1.76 -12.49 3.66
CA ASP A 264 2.31 -12.00 4.92
C ASP A 264 2.81 -10.56 4.75
N ARG A 265 2.59 -9.74 5.77
CA ARG A 265 3.03 -8.35 5.81
C ARG A 265 4.45 -8.25 6.38
N GLY A 266 5.12 -7.13 6.17
CA GLY A 266 6.44 -6.86 6.74
C GLY A 266 7.62 -7.57 6.06
N ILE A 267 7.35 -8.59 5.25
CA ILE A 267 8.35 -9.40 4.55
C ILE A 267 8.78 -8.71 3.25
N LEU A 268 10.07 -8.61 3.01
CA LEU A 268 10.62 -8.34 1.66
C LEU A 268 10.82 -9.63 0.89
N LYS A 269 10.64 -9.57 -0.44
CA LYS A 269 11.01 -10.70 -1.30
C LYS A 269 12.52 -10.97 -1.23
N PRO A 270 12.96 -12.22 -1.39
CA PRO A 270 14.38 -12.52 -1.52
C PRO A 270 14.98 -11.84 -2.75
N VAL A 271 16.30 -11.70 -2.79
CA VAL A 271 17.03 -11.16 -3.96
C VAL A 271 16.61 -11.90 -5.22
N LYS A 272 16.72 -13.23 -5.19
CA LYS A 272 16.25 -14.12 -6.26
C LYS A 272 15.53 -15.32 -5.65
N TRP A 273 14.40 -15.70 -6.22
CA TRP A 273 13.67 -16.89 -5.79
C TRP A 273 14.41 -18.17 -6.18
N GLY A 274 14.58 -19.06 -5.21
CA GLY A 274 15.26 -20.34 -5.40
C GLY A 274 16.78 -20.28 -5.38
N VAL A 275 17.34 -19.15 -4.98
CA VAL A 275 18.77 -18.93 -4.74
C VAL A 275 18.97 -18.78 -3.23
N SER A 276 19.87 -19.56 -2.63
CA SER A 276 20.23 -19.42 -1.21
C SER A 276 21.22 -18.28 -1.00
N ASP A 277 21.39 -17.83 0.25
CA ASP A 277 22.28 -16.73 0.59
C ASP A 277 23.74 -17.02 0.17
N GLU A 278 24.18 -18.30 0.27
CA GLU A 278 25.52 -18.76 -0.12
C GLU A 278 25.75 -18.75 -1.64
N GLN A 279 24.66 -18.73 -2.40
CA GLN A 279 24.71 -18.72 -3.88
C GLN A 279 24.55 -17.31 -4.45
N LEU A 280 24.32 -16.29 -3.60
CA LEU A 280 24.11 -14.92 -4.06
C LEU A 280 25.33 -14.33 -4.77
N ASP A 281 26.54 -14.73 -4.39
CA ASP A 281 27.78 -14.31 -5.07
C ASP A 281 27.84 -14.75 -6.55
N GLN A 282 27.06 -15.74 -6.94
CA GLN A 282 26.98 -16.23 -8.32
C GLN A 282 25.93 -15.48 -9.16
N VAL A 283 25.13 -14.61 -8.51
CA VAL A 283 24.06 -13.87 -9.19
C VAL A 283 24.65 -12.64 -9.89
N LYS A 284 24.32 -12.47 -11.16
CA LYS A 284 24.83 -11.37 -11.99
C LYS A 284 24.44 -9.97 -11.47
N SER A 285 23.27 -9.86 -10.88
CA SER A 285 22.76 -8.61 -10.29
C SER A 285 21.76 -8.93 -9.17
N PHE A 286 21.84 -8.20 -8.07
CA PHE A 286 20.92 -8.36 -6.95
C PHE A 286 19.59 -7.68 -7.20
N GLY A 287 19.54 -6.73 -8.12
CA GLY A 287 18.36 -5.91 -8.35
C GLY A 287 17.87 -5.85 -9.79
N VAL A 288 16.93 -4.96 -10.01
CA VAL A 288 16.29 -4.69 -11.29
C VAL A 288 16.97 -3.51 -11.97
N LYS A 289 17.52 -3.73 -13.15
CA LYS A 289 18.16 -2.73 -14.02
C LYS A 289 17.38 -2.50 -15.31
N THR A 290 16.80 -3.58 -15.86
CA THR A 290 15.99 -3.57 -17.07
C THR A 290 14.56 -4.05 -16.76
N PHE A 291 13.65 -3.91 -17.71
CA PHE A 291 12.26 -4.33 -17.51
C PHE A 291 12.12 -5.85 -17.31
N GLU A 292 12.98 -6.61 -17.96
CA GLU A 292 13.01 -8.07 -17.94
C GLU A 292 13.47 -8.64 -16.58
N ASP A 293 14.19 -7.85 -15.77
CA ASP A 293 14.65 -8.24 -14.43
C ASP A 293 13.51 -8.21 -13.39
N PHE A 294 12.36 -7.58 -13.72
CA PHE A 294 11.18 -7.67 -12.87
C PHE A 294 10.61 -9.08 -12.84
N THR A 295 10.07 -9.49 -11.69
CA THR A 295 9.36 -10.77 -11.61
C THR A 295 8.05 -10.71 -12.39
N TRP A 296 7.53 -11.88 -12.78
CA TRP A 296 6.21 -11.94 -13.44
C TRP A 296 5.10 -11.33 -12.58
N LYS A 297 5.22 -11.39 -11.24
CA LYS A 297 4.26 -10.76 -10.33
C LYS A 297 4.35 -9.22 -10.38
N HIS A 298 5.56 -8.67 -10.45
CA HIS A 298 5.75 -7.23 -10.64
C HIS A 298 5.13 -6.74 -11.96
N MET A 299 5.33 -7.50 -13.05
CA MET A 299 4.71 -7.17 -14.35
C MET A 299 3.18 -7.28 -14.30
N LEU A 300 2.65 -8.31 -13.61
CA LEU A 300 1.21 -8.46 -13.41
C LEU A 300 0.63 -7.28 -12.62
N ASP A 301 1.34 -6.76 -11.62
CA ASP A 301 0.96 -5.55 -10.87
C ASP A 301 0.84 -4.32 -11.80
N PHE A 302 1.78 -4.15 -12.74
CA PHE A 302 1.73 -3.05 -13.69
C PHE A 302 0.47 -3.12 -14.57
N TYR A 303 0.12 -4.31 -15.04
CA TYR A 303 -1.07 -4.53 -15.86
C TYR A 303 -2.38 -4.44 -15.08
N SER A 304 -2.33 -4.74 -13.79
CA SER A 304 -3.51 -4.71 -12.90
C SER A 304 -3.78 -3.33 -12.30
N CYS A 305 -2.94 -2.34 -12.55
CA CYS A 305 -3.16 -0.99 -12.04
C CYS A 305 -4.33 -0.31 -12.75
N ALA A 306 -5.41 -0.03 -12.00
CA ALA A 306 -6.60 0.65 -12.51
C ALA A 306 -6.45 2.18 -12.63
N ASP A 307 -5.28 2.74 -12.38
CA ASP A 307 -5.03 4.19 -12.43
C ASP A 307 -5.98 5.01 -11.54
N CYS A 308 -6.37 4.46 -10.38
CA CYS A 308 -7.35 5.09 -9.48
C CYS A 308 -6.79 6.22 -8.60
N GLY A 309 -5.47 6.36 -8.50
CA GLY A 309 -4.77 7.43 -7.78
C GLY A 309 -4.69 7.30 -6.26
N ARG A 310 -5.34 6.31 -5.63
CA ARG A 310 -5.39 6.18 -4.15
C ARG A 310 -4.02 6.03 -3.51
N CYS A 311 -3.11 5.29 -4.14
CA CYS A 311 -1.76 5.07 -3.64
C CYS A 311 -0.95 6.37 -3.56
N SER A 312 -1.02 7.24 -4.55
CA SER A 312 -0.34 8.54 -4.53
C SER A 312 -1.02 9.56 -3.61
N ASP A 313 -2.35 9.54 -3.53
CA ASP A 313 -3.14 10.38 -2.63
C ASP A 313 -2.81 10.11 -1.15
N ASN A 314 -2.43 8.87 -0.83
CA ASN A 314 -2.06 8.46 0.53
C ASN A 314 -0.54 8.32 0.75
N CYS A 315 0.28 8.50 -0.27
CA CYS A 315 1.73 8.42 -0.15
C CYS A 315 2.29 9.65 0.58
N PRO A 316 2.99 9.47 1.72
CA PRO A 316 3.59 10.60 2.43
C PRO A 316 4.63 11.35 1.60
N ALA A 317 5.48 10.65 0.83
CA ALA A 317 6.46 11.25 -0.06
C ALA A 317 5.80 12.16 -1.12
N ASN A 318 4.74 11.66 -1.77
CA ASN A 318 3.97 12.45 -2.75
C ASN A 318 3.29 13.67 -2.11
N ALA A 319 2.83 13.52 -0.85
CA ALA A 319 2.09 14.57 -0.14
C ALA A 319 2.98 15.74 0.30
N VAL A 320 4.28 15.59 0.34
CA VAL A 320 5.28 16.60 0.71
C VAL A 320 6.12 17.06 -0.47
N GLY A 321 5.68 16.79 -1.71
CA GLY A 321 6.33 17.27 -2.92
C GLY A 321 7.55 16.48 -3.37
N ARG A 322 7.90 15.35 -2.73
CA ARG A 322 8.97 14.47 -3.24
C ARG A 322 8.64 13.95 -4.64
N PRO A 323 9.64 13.67 -5.48
CA PRO A 323 9.40 13.24 -6.86
C PRO A 323 8.68 11.89 -7.00
N LEU A 324 8.56 11.10 -5.94
CA LEU A 324 7.90 9.79 -5.96
C LEU A 324 6.38 9.90 -6.05
N SER A 325 5.82 9.17 -7.01
CA SER A 325 4.39 8.87 -7.07
C SER A 325 4.20 7.38 -7.34
N PRO A 326 3.69 6.59 -6.38
CA PRO A 326 3.47 5.15 -6.58
C PRO A 326 2.56 4.84 -7.78
N ARG A 327 1.55 5.67 -8.02
CA ARG A 327 0.69 5.57 -9.21
C ARG A 327 1.52 5.62 -10.49
N PHE A 328 2.39 6.61 -10.63
CA PHE A 328 3.18 6.80 -11.85
C PHE A 328 4.36 5.83 -11.94
N LEU A 329 4.89 5.32 -10.83
CA LEU A 329 5.82 4.19 -10.86
C LEU A 329 5.23 3.03 -11.66
N THR A 330 3.98 2.68 -11.39
CA THR A 330 3.28 1.55 -12.03
C THR A 330 2.84 1.87 -13.45
N ILE A 331 2.28 3.06 -13.68
CA ILE A 331 1.77 3.45 -15.01
C ILE A 331 2.90 3.58 -16.02
N LYS A 332 4.01 4.23 -15.63
CA LYS A 332 5.19 4.36 -16.50
C LYS A 332 5.73 2.99 -16.92
N ALA A 333 5.81 2.03 -15.99
CA ALA A 333 6.26 0.67 -16.30
C ALA A 333 5.31 -0.06 -17.25
N ARG A 334 3.99 0.07 -17.06
CA ARG A 334 2.99 -0.49 -17.99
C ARG A 334 3.14 0.10 -19.38
N ASP A 335 3.19 1.42 -19.47
CA ASP A 335 3.24 2.12 -20.76
C ASP A 335 4.59 1.84 -21.47
N TYR A 336 5.68 1.75 -20.70
CA TYR A 336 6.98 1.29 -21.18
C TYR A 336 6.88 -0.13 -21.78
N SER A 337 6.27 -1.06 -21.03
CA SER A 337 6.04 -2.42 -21.53
C SER A 337 5.25 -2.41 -22.87
N PHE A 338 4.21 -1.59 -22.96
CA PHE A 338 3.39 -1.52 -24.18
C PHE A 338 4.13 -0.94 -25.38
N GLN A 339 5.11 -0.06 -25.16
CA GLN A 339 5.95 0.51 -26.21
C GLN A 339 7.05 -0.47 -26.65
N HIS A 340 7.70 -1.15 -25.70
CA HIS A 340 8.83 -2.04 -25.98
C HIS A 340 8.41 -3.45 -26.39
N TYR A 341 7.16 -3.82 -26.10
CA TYR A 341 6.49 -5.05 -26.57
C TYR A 341 5.27 -4.67 -27.40
N PRO A 342 5.46 -4.12 -28.63
CA PRO A 342 4.36 -3.63 -29.46
C PRO A 342 3.49 -4.77 -29.95
N MET A 343 2.25 -4.44 -30.36
CA MET A 343 1.33 -5.41 -30.98
C MET A 343 1.89 -5.97 -32.28
N PHE A 344 2.58 -5.13 -33.07
CA PHE A 344 3.18 -5.46 -34.34
C PHE A 344 4.65 -5.00 -34.36
N GLY A 345 5.51 -5.76 -35.01
CA GLY A 345 6.95 -5.47 -35.08
C GLY A 345 7.79 -6.21 -34.03
N THR A 346 9.03 -5.78 -33.90
CA THR A 346 10.03 -6.40 -33.02
C THR A 346 10.03 -5.75 -31.64
N SER A 347 10.22 -6.56 -30.60
CA SER A 347 10.39 -6.09 -29.24
C SER A 347 11.80 -5.54 -29.03
N ASN A 348 11.92 -4.48 -28.21
CA ASN A 348 13.20 -3.88 -27.82
C ASN A 348 13.47 -4.18 -26.33
N HIS A 349 14.52 -4.94 -26.05
CA HIS A 349 14.87 -5.45 -24.73
C HIS A 349 16.10 -4.77 -24.14
N GLY A 350 16.32 -4.96 -22.83
CA GLY A 350 17.56 -4.62 -22.14
C GLY A 350 17.82 -3.13 -21.98
N GLN A 351 16.81 -2.27 -22.07
CA GLN A 351 16.99 -0.83 -21.85
C GLN A 351 17.05 -0.52 -20.35
N PRO A 352 18.00 0.32 -19.89
CA PRO A 352 18.09 0.70 -18.48
C PRO A 352 16.84 1.47 -18.05
N LEU A 353 16.32 1.16 -16.86
CA LEU A 353 15.13 1.82 -16.31
C LEU A 353 15.50 3.16 -15.64
N ILE A 354 16.59 3.18 -14.89
CA ILE A 354 17.05 4.40 -14.21
C ILE A 354 17.67 5.37 -15.22
N GLY A 355 17.27 6.62 -15.14
CA GLY A 355 17.66 7.69 -16.09
C GLY A 355 16.75 7.78 -17.31
N LYS A 356 16.10 6.67 -17.75
CA LYS A 356 15.14 6.70 -18.87
C LYS A 356 13.67 6.68 -18.41
N LEU A 357 13.31 5.77 -17.52
CA LEU A 357 11.94 5.62 -17.03
C LEU A 357 11.74 6.25 -15.66
N TYR A 358 12.69 6.03 -14.76
CA TYR A 358 12.68 6.53 -13.39
C TYR A 358 13.91 7.38 -13.13
N SER A 359 13.76 8.47 -12.38
CA SER A 359 14.92 9.16 -11.83
C SER A 359 15.42 8.47 -10.56
N ALA A 360 16.71 8.62 -10.24
CA ALA A 360 17.26 8.12 -8.99
C ALA A 360 16.56 8.74 -7.78
N ASP A 361 16.31 10.05 -7.79
CA ASP A 361 15.61 10.77 -6.73
C ASP A 361 14.18 10.24 -6.49
N GLU A 362 13.47 9.81 -7.56
CA GLU A 362 12.14 9.19 -7.43
C GLU A 362 12.20 7.91 -6.61
N ILE A 363 13.19 7.05 -6.85
CA ILE A 363 13.34 5.77 -6.18
C ILE A 363 13.87 5.94 -4.74
N TRP A 364 14.83 6.84 -4.55
CA TRP A 364 15.38 7.14 -3.21
C TRP A 364 14.37 7.85 -2.29
N SER A 365 13.34 8.51 -2.82
CA SER A 365 12.33 9.23 -2.02
C SER A 365 11.42 8.34 -1.17
N CYS A 366 11.40 7.01 -1.37
CA CYS A 366 10.52 6.09 -0.68
C CYS A 366 11.00 5.73 0.72
N THR A 367 10.16 5.93 1.73
CA THR A 367 10.41 5.50 3.12
C THR A 367 9.99 4.05 3.43
N THR A 368 9.59 3.29 2.44
CA THR A 368 9.10 1.90 2.55
C THR A 368 7.95 1.69 3.56
N CYS A 369 7.20 2.74 3.88
CA CYS A 369 6.17 2.74 4.93
C CYS A 369 4.89 1.94 4.62
N GLY A 370 4.68 1.47 3.38
CA GLY A 370 3.54 0.62 3.00
C GLY A 370 2.19 1.32 2.83
N ALA A 371 2.09 2.66 2.98
CA ALA A 371 0.81 3.37 2.86
C ALA A 371 0.14 3.21 1.48
N CYS A 372 0.93 3.14 0.41
CA CYS A 372 0.45 2.91 -0.95
C CYS A 372 -0.13 1.50 -1.16
N GLU A 373 0.47 0.46 -0.57
CA GLU A 373 0.01 -0.92 -0.62
C GLU A 373 -1.28 -1.10 0.19
N GLU A 374 -1.34 -0.46 1.37
CA GLU A 374 -2.54 -0.51 2.20
C GLU A 374 -3.77 0.10 1.52
N GLU A 375 -3.60 1.18 0.77
CA GLU A 375 -4.71 1.84 0.06
C GLU A 375 -5.07 1.19 -1.29
N CYS A 376 -4.23 0.29 -1.82
CA CYS A 376 -4.48 -0.31 -3.12
C CYS A 376 -5.61 -1.34 -3.05
N PRO A 377 -6.73 -1.16 -3.80
CA PRO A 377 -7.82 -2.13 -3.82
C PRO A 377 -7.45 -3.42 -4.59
N LEU A 378 -6.43 -3.36 -5.42
CA LEU A 378 -5.96 -4.47 -6.25
C LEU A 378 -4.69 -5.12 -5.69
N LEU A 379 -4.26 -4.71 -4.48
CA LEU A 379 -3.10 -5.25 -3.76
C LEU A 379 -1.79 -5.21 -4.58
N VAL A 380 -1.57 -4.11 -5.29
CA VAL A 380 -0.31 -3.85 -5.99
C VAL A 380 0.80 -3.65 -4.97
N GLU A 381 1.89 -4.37 -5.10
CA GLU A 381 3.04 -4.37 -4.20
C GLU A 381 4.08 -3.36 -4.68
N TYR A 382 4.33 -2.30 -3.90
CA TYR A 382 5.24 -1.22 -4.29
C TYR A 382 6.63 -1.35 -3.67
N ILE A 383 6.70 -1.79 -2.40
CA ILE A 383 7.94 -1.82 -1.62
C ILE A 383 8.97 -2.75 -2.26
N ASP A 384 8.58 -3.96 -2.62
CA ASP A 384 9.48 -4.93 -3.26
C ASP A 384 10.07 -4.39 -4.57
N LYS A 385 9.25 -3.69 -5.39
CA LYS A 385 9.71 -3.05 -6.63
C LYS A 385 10.72 -1.94 -6.38
N ILE A 386 10.45 -1.10 -5.37
CA ILE A 386 11.35 0.00 -4.98
C ILE A 386 12.67 -0.57 -4.47
N VAL A 387 12.63 -1.60 -3.63
CA VAL A 387 13.84 -2.21 -3.08
C VAL A 387 14.64 -2.92 -4.18
N ASP A 388 13.97 -3.61 -5.11
CA ASP A 388 14.66 -4.24 -6.24
C ASP A 388 15.31 -3.23 -7.18
N LEU A 389 14.67 -2.09 -7.45
CA LEU A 389 15.28 -1.00 -8.20
C LEU A 389 16.48 -0.41 -7.45
N ARG A 390 16.39 -0.24 -6.11
CA ARG A 390 17.50 0.21 -5.28
C ARG A 390 18.67 -0.76 -5.30
N ARG A 391 18.43 -2.08 -5.20
CA ARG A 391 19.45 -3.12 -5.34
C ARG A 391 20.19 -2.96 -6.68
N GLY A 392 19.47 -2.78 -7.78
CA GLY A 392 20.06 -2.54 -9.10
C GLY A 392 20.85 -1.24 -9.19
N MET A 393 20.42 -0.17 -8.53
CA MET A 393 21.12 1.10 -8.45
C MET A 393 22.43 0.98 -7.64
N ILE A 394 22.42 0.24 -6.54
CA ILE A 394 23.59 -0.02 -5.69
C ILE A 394 24.61 -0.85 -6.46
N ASP A 395 24.19 -1.90 -7.16
CA ASP A 395 25.05 -2.69 -8.04
C ASP A 395 25.78 -1.84 -9.11
N ASP A 396 25.15 -0.72 -9.54
CA ASP A 396 25.72 0.24 -10.48
C ASP A 396 26.49 1.38 -9.79
N GLY A 397 26.68 1.33 -8.46
CA GLY A 397 27.36 2.37 -7.68
C GLY A 397 26.56 3.68 -7.53
N ASN A 398 25.28 3.69 -7.90
CA ASN A 398 24.43 4.86 -7.82
C ASN A 398 23.83 5.01 -6.41
N VAL A 399 24.66 5.45 -5.47
CA VAL A 399 24.30 5.65 -4.06
C VAL A 399 24.36 7.15 -3.72
N PRO A 400 23.36 7.73 -3.01
CA PRO A 400 23.44 9.11 -2.56
C PRO A 400 24.70 9.40 -1.76
N GLN A 401 25.41 10.48 -2.11
CA GLN A 401 26.69 10.81 -1.51
C GLN A 401 26.66 10.94 0.01
N THR A 402 25.56 11.48 0.56
CA THR A 402 25.38 11.63 2.01
C THR A 402 25.31 10.30 2.75
N LEU A 403 24.87 9.22 2.09
CA LEU A 403 24.76 7.89 2.68
C LEU A 403 26.06 7.08 2.65
N GLN A 404 27.09 7.50 1.91
CA GLN A 404 28.37 6.77 1.87
C GLN A 404 29.02 6.67 3.25
N LYS A 405 28.98 7.75 4.05
CA LYS A 405 29.56 7.75 5.41
C LYS A 405 28.79 6.84 6.38
N PRO A 406 27.47 6.91 6.49
CA PRO A 406 26.68 5.97 7.29
C PRO A 406 26.85 4.50 6.88
N LEU A 407 26.85 4.19 5.58
CA LEU A 407 27.04 2.82 5.08
C LEU A 407 28.43 2.27 5.43
N LYS A 408 29.48 3.05 5.21
CA LYS A 408 30.84 2.68 5.64
C LYS A 408 30.97 2.52 7.16
N ALA A 409 30.22 3.31 7.93
CA ALA A 409 30.20 3.19 9.37
C ALA A 409 29.46 1.90 9.84
N LEU A 410 28.38 1.54 9.16
CA LEU A 410 27.68 0.27 9.39
C LEU A 410 28.59 -0.93 9.08
N GLU A 411 29.32 -0.91 7.97
CA GLU A 411 30.25 -1.94 7.59
C GLU A 411 31.38 -2.11 8.62
N SER A 412 32.05 -1.00 9.00
CA SER A 412 33.24 -1.04 9.83
C SER A 412 32.97 -1.06 11.34
N ARG A 413 31.80 -0.56 11.79
CA ARG A 413 31.46 -0.38 13.22
C ARG A 413 30.13 -1.00 13.62
N GLY A 414 29.40 -1.60 12.69
CA GLY A 414 28.07 -2.19 12.95
C GLY A 414 27.00 -1.17 13.36
N ASN A 415 27.19 0.14 13.12
CA ASN A 415 26.19 1.16 13.38
C ASN A 415 26.36 2.39 12.48
N PRO A 416 25.29 3.09 12.11
CA PRO A 416 25.34 4.22 11.15
C PRO A 416 25.99 5.48 11.75
N TYR A 417 26.15 5.57 13.07
CA TYR A 417 26.76 6.71 13.76
C TYR A 417 28.30 6.66 13.77
N GLY A 418 28.91 5.54 13.37
CA GLY A 418 30.35 5.32 13.39
C GLY A 418 30.95 5.29 14.81
N LYS A 419 30.13 5.08 15.82
CA LYS A 419 30.57 4.97 17.22
C LYS A 419 31.20 3.60 17.48
N MET A 420 32.11 3.56 18.47
CA MET A 420 32.76 2.30 18.88
C MET A 420 31.75 1.34 19.48
N GLU A 421 31.81 0.05 19.17
CA GLU A 421 30.93 -1.01 19.60
C GLU A 421 30.80 -1.06 21.15
N LYS A 422 31.92 -0.92 21.87
CA LYS A 422 31.93 -0.88 23.34
C LYS A 422 31.05 0.21 23.98
N LYS A 423 30.71 1.26 23.18
CA LYS A 423 29.84 2.36 23.64
C LYS A 423 28.34 2.03 23.50
N LYS A 424 27.99 0.91 22.90
CA LYS A 424 26.58 0.55 22.68
C LYS A 424 25.78 0.39 23.98
N ALA A 425 26.45 -0.03 25.06
CA ALA A 425 25.85 -0.18 26.39
C ALA A 425 26.06 1.03 27.31
N ASP A 426 26.62 2.16 26.83
CA ASP A 426 26.92 3.31 27.68
C ASP A 426 25.67 3.95 28.31
N TRP A 427 24.53 3.87 27.64
CA TRP A 427 23.25 4.32 28.17
C TRP A 427 22.84 3.64 29.47
N ALA A 428 23.26 2.39 29.67
CA ALA A 428 22.99 1.59 30.87
C ALA A 428 24.03 1.80 32.00
N LYS A 429 25.14 2.52 31.74
CA LYS A 429 26.24 2.72 32.69
C LYS A 429 26.13 4.02 33.51
N ALA A 430 25.12 4.85 33.26
CA ALA A 430 24.90 6.06 34.04
C ALA A 430 24.68 5.68 35.54
N LYS A 431 25.46 6.26 36.46
CA LYS A 431 25.41 5.92 37.87
C LYS A 431 24.02 5.99 38.50
N GLU A 432 23.28 7.03 38.14
CA GLU A 432 21.90 7.24 38.58
C GLU A 432 20.95 6.15 38.10
N PHE A 433 21.14 5.68 36.86
CA PHE A 433 20.35 4.61 36.27
C PHE A 433 20.67 3.25 36.92
N GLN A 434 21.95 2.95 37.15
CA GLN A 434 22.39 1.70 37.80
C GLN A 434 21.87 1.55 39.23
N GLN A 435 21.52 2.65 39.90
CA GLN A 435 20.87 2.61 41.23
C GLN A 435 19.39 2.18 41.15
N THR A 436 18.78 2.25 39.99
CA THR A 436 17.35 1.98 39.77
C THR A 436 17.08 0.69 38.99
N CYS A 437 18.03 0.22 38.20
CA CYS A 437 17.88 -0.96 37.34
C CYS A 437 19.26 -1.57 37.03
N ASP A 438 19.42 -2.86 37.24
CA ASP A 438 20.63 -3.60 36.88
C ASP A 438 20.43 -4.30 35.54
N VAL A 439 21.19 -3.87 34.52
CA VAL A 439 21.10 -4.42 33.16
C VAL A 439 22.26 -5.38 32.92
N LYS A 440 21.95 -6.66 32.81
CA LYS A 440 22.94 -7.72 32.55
C LYS A 440 23.49 -7.60 31.12
N ILE A 441 24.80 -7.77 30.96
CA ILE A 441 25.42 -7.93 29.65
C ILE A 441 25.61 -9.42 29.39
N LEU A 442 24.99 -9.91 28.30
CA LEU A 442 25.01 -11.32 27.92
C LEU A 442 26.31 -11.61 27.14
N ASN A 443 27.30 -12.12 27.85
CA ASN A 443 28.64 -12.41 27.33
C ASN A 443 29.04 -13.88 27.50
N GLY A 444 28.06 -14.79 27.54
CA GLY A 444 28.24 -16.22 27.81
C GLY A 444 28.48 -16.60 29.28
N LYS A 445 28.61 -15.60 30.17
CA LYS A 445 28.78 -15.81 31.64
C LYS A 445 27.51 -15.46 32.42
N SER A 446 26.72 -14.55 31.90
CA SER A 446 25.45 -14.11 32.52
C SER A 446 24.30 -14.76 31.78
N ALA A 447 23.39 -15.41 32.51
CA ALA A 447 22.19 -16.03 31.96
C ALA A 447 20.98 -15.11 32.13
N ALA A 448 20.20 -14.97 31.05
CA ALA A 448 18.87 -14.36 31.07
C ALA A 448 17.94 -15.13 30.12
N ASP A 449 16.64 -15.08 30.40
CA ASP A 449 15.64 -15.72 29.56
C ASP A 449 15.25 -14.80 28.38
N THR A 450 15.35 -13.47 28.56
CA THR A 450 14.95 -12.45 27.62
C THR A 450 16.13 -11.58 27.18
N LEU A 451 16.29 -11.42 25.88
CA LEU A 451 17.16 -10.40 25.30
C LEU A 451 16.38 -9.10 25.09
N TYR A 452 16.83 -8.00 25.66
CA TYR A 452 16.43 -6.68 25.19
C TYR A 452 17.36 -6.25 24.06
N PHE A 453 16.88 -6.34 22.81
CA PHE A 453 17.59 -5.89 21.62
C PHE A 453 17.36 -4.38 21.46
N VAL A 454 18.41 -3.57 21.64
CA VAL A 454 18.31 -2.11 21.82
C VAL A 454 18.33 -1.36 20.49
N ASP A 455 19.07 -1.88 19.53
CA ASP A 455 19.40 -1.30 18.21
C ASP A 455 20.20 0.04 18.27
N SER A 456 20.49 0.61 17.10
CA SER A 456 21.46 1.70 16.97
C SER A 456 20.94 3.05 17.43
N VAL A 457 19.71 3.43 17.08
CA VAL A 457 19.16 4.76 17.39
C VAL A 457 19.05 4.93 18.90
N THR A 458 18.44 3.98 19.58
CA THR A 458 18.30 4.00 21.04
C THR A 458 19.66 3.95 21.76
N SER A 459 20.64 3.23 21.21
CA SER A 459 21.95 3.07 21.85
C SER A 459 22.83 4.32 21.75
N TYR A 460 22.83 5.00 20.61
CA TYR A 460 23.84 6.02 20.30
C TYR A 460 23.33 7.45 20.22
N ASP A 461 22.02 7.66 20.07
CA ASP A 461 21.42 8.99 20.18
C ASP A 461 21.17 9.34 21.64
N HIS A 462 21.74 10.47 22.11
CA HIS A 462 21.67 10.87 23.51
C HIS A 462 20.23 11.05 24.01
N ARG A 463 19.35 11.62 23.20
CA ARG A 463 17.95 11.81 23.58
C ARG A 463 17.20 10.46 23.61
N MET A 464 17.45 9.58 22.64
CA MET A 464 16.76 8.30 22.53
C MET A 464 17.23 7.27 23.59
N GLN A 465 18.39 7.47 24.22
CA GLN A 465 18.85 6.63 25.32
C GLN A 465 17.87 6.59 26.51
N SER A 466 17.03 7.61 26.69
CA SER A 466 15.98 7.60 27.69
C SER A 466 14.92 6.54 27.44
N ILE A 467 14.62 6.23 26.16
CA ILE A 467 13.74 5.10 25.76
C ILE A 467 14.35 3.77 26.21
N GLY A 468 15.65 3.60 26.00
CA GLY A 468 16.40 2.41 26.45
C GLY A 468 16.30 2.20 27.97
N ARG A 469 16.53 3.27 28.72
CA ARG A 469 16.43 3.26 30.21
C ARG A 469 15.00 2.99 30.67
N ALA A 470 14.01 3.64 30.06
CA ALA A 470 12.61 3.42 30.42
C ALA A 470 12.18 1.97 30.14
N THR A 471 12.53 1.43 28.98
CA THR A 471 12.25 0.04 28.62
C THR A 471 12.88 -0.94 29.61
N ALA A 472 14.15 -0.73 29.99
CA ALA A 472 14.82 -1.58 30.96
C ALA A 472 14.14 -1.55 32.34
N ARG A 473 13.75 -0.34 32.83
CA ARG A 473 13.02 -0.21 34.10
C ARG A 473 11.64 -0.85 34.08
N ILE A 474 10.96 -0.85 32.93
CA ILE A 474 9.66 -1.54 32.75
C ILE A 474 9.86 -3.04 32.82
N LEU A 475 10.87 -3.59 32.13
CA LEU A 475 11.18 -5.01 32.16
C LEU A 475 11.56 -5.49 33.56
N ASP A 476 12.34 -4.71 34.26
CA ASP A 476 12.70 -4.96 35.68
C ASP A 476 11.46 -4.93 36.59
N HIS A 477 10.61 -3.90 36.46
CA HIS A 477 9.39 -3.74 37.26
C HIS A 477 8.42 -4.93 37.11
N VAL A 478 8.31 -5.51 35.90
CA VAL A 478 7.44 -6.68 35.69
C VAL A 478 8.11 -8.01 36.05
N GLY A 479 9.36 -7.97 36.53
CA GLY A 479 10.13 -9.14 36.94
C GLY A 479 10.67 -9.98 35.82
N GLU A 480 10.92 -9.37 34.65
CA GLU A 480 11.53 -10.06 33.52
C GLU A 480 13.01 -10.28 33.76
N ASN A 481 13.47 -11.54 33.63
CA ASN A 481 14.90 -11.86 33.69
C ASN A 481 15.56 -11.55 32.37
N PHE A 482 16.04 -10.32 32.17
CA PHE A 482 16.54 -9.83 30.90
C PHE A 482 18.01 -9.39 30.92
N GLY A 483 18.58 -9.27 29.74
CA GLY A 483 19.90 -8.70 29.52
C GLY A 483 20.03 -8.13 28.09
N ILE A 484 21.16 -7.49 27.79
CA ILE A 484 21.51 -6.91 26.50
C ILE A 484 22.80 -7.55 25.98
N LEU A 485 22.99 -7.56 24.66
CA LEU A 485 24.24 -8.04 24.05
C LEU A 485 25.40 -7.02 24.19
N GLY A 486 25.08 -5.76 24.48
CA GLY A 486 26.06 -4.70 24.63
C GLY A 486 26.89 -4.51 23.36
N GLY A 487 28.23 -4.56 23.49
CA GLY A 487 29.14 -4.38 22.33
C GLY A 487 29.10 -5.49 21.29
N ALA A 488 28.47 -6.64 21.59
CA ALA A 488 28.28 -7.72 20.63
C ALA A 488 27.06 -7.50 19.72
N GLU A 489 26.16 -6.57 20.05
CA GLU A 489 25.03 -6.21 19.21
C GLU A 489 25.42 -5.22 18.12
N ARG A 490 25.11 -5.52 16.88
CA ARG A 490 25.17 -4.59 15.75
C ARG A 490 23.79 -4.06 15.40
N ASP A 491 23.72 -3.11 14.44
CA ASP A 491 22.48 -2.64 13.84
C ASP A 491 21.65 -3.82 13.34
N SER A 492 20.34 -3.76 13.48
CA SER A 492 19.44 -4.82 12.98
C SER A 492 19.52 -5.02 11.47
N GLY A 493 20.10 -4.07 10.74
CA GLY A 493 20.18 -4.08 9.29
C GLY A 493 18.86 -3.81 8.58
N HIS A 494 17.77 -3.53 9.32
CA HIS A 494 16.46 -3.30 8.75
C HIS A 494 16.47 -2.22 7.67
N GLU A 495 17.01 -1.05 7.98
CA GLU A 495 17.07 0.09 7.09
C GLU A 495 18.01 -0.15 5.90
N VAL A 496 19.11 -0.86 6.14
CA VAL A 496 20.10 -1.26 5.14
C VAL A 496 19.44 -2.15 4.07
N ARG A 497 18.67 -3.15 4.49
CA ARG A 497 17.95 -4.05 3.56
C ARG A 497 16.90 -3.30 2.74
N ARG A 498 16.14 -2.37 3.36
CA ARG A 498 15.13 -1.55 2.66
C ARG A 498 15.74 -0.48 1.79
N PHE A 499 16.96 -0.08 2.09
CA PHE A 499 17.77 0.74 1.20
C PHE A 499 18.22 -0.04 -0.04
N GLY A 500 18.37 -1.37 0.06
CA GLY A 500 18.73 -2.28 -1.02
C GLY A 500 20.17 -2.83 -0.92
N GLU A 501 20.90 -2.53 0.16
CA GLU A 501 22.26 -3.04 0.40
C GLU A 501 22.15 -4.42 1.08
N GLU A 502 22.00 -5.46 0.28
CA GLU A 502 21.72 -6.81 0.78
C GLU A 502 22.95 -7.48 1.41
N THR A 503 24.15 -7.29 0.84
CA THR A 503 25.39 -7.88 1.35
C THR A 503 25.70 -7.39 2.75
N LEU A 504 25.62 -6.06 2.95
CA LEU A 504 25.82 -5.46 4.27
C LEU A 504 24.75 -5.91 5.26
N PHE A 505 23.49 -6.01 4.83
CA PHE A 505 22.42 -6.55 5.67
C PHE A 505 22.74 -7.97 6.14
N MET A 506 23.17 -8.87 5.26
CA MET A 506 23.52 -10.25 5.61
C MET A 506 24.67 -10.28 6.63
N ALA A 507 25.70 -9.49 6.44
CA ALA A 507 26.82 -9.41 7.39
C ALA A 507 26.40 -8.94 8.79
N LEU A 508 25.47 -7.95 8.87
CA LEU A 508 24.92 -7.48 10.14
C LEU A 508 24.02 -8.52 10.79
N ARG A 509 23.15 -9.15 10.01
CA ARG A 509 22.25 -10.20 10.44
C ARG A 509 22.99 -11.39 11.02
N ASP A 510 23.97 -11.92 10.28
CA ASP A 510 24.69 -13.13 10.65
C ASP A 510 25.49 -12.92 11.93
N HIS A 511 26.14 -11.77 12.08
CA HIS A 511 26.81 -11.38 13.31
C HIS A 511 25.83 -11.33 14.52
N ASN A 512 24.67 -10.70 14.35
CA ASN A 512 23.67 -10.63 15.40
C ASN A 512 23.09 -12.01 15.71
N LEU A 513 22.88 -12.85 14.70
CA LEU A 513 22.36 -14.20 14.86
C LEU A 513 23.31 -15.06 15.71
N GLU A 514 24.61 -15.02 15.43
CA GLU A 514 25.63 -15.70 16.24
C GLU A 514 25.59 -15.22 17.70
N ALA A 515 25.52 -13.92 17.93
CA ALA A 515 25.46 -13.34 19.28
C ALA A 515 24.18 -13.72 20.04
N ILE A 516 23.03 -13.73 19.35
CA ILE A 516 21.75 -14.14 19.92
C ILE A 516 21.78 -15.63 20.29
N GLN A 517 22.27 -16.50 19.42
CA GLN A 517 22.39 -17.92 19.67
C GLN A 517 23.36 -18.23 20.82
N ALA A 518 24.51 -17.55 20.86
CA ALA A 518 25.50 -17.71 21.92
C ALA A 518 24.98 -17.24 23.30
N SER A 519 24.02 -16.32 23.34
CA SER A 519 23.39 -15.83 24.58
C SER A 519 22.45 -16.85 25.23
N GLY A 520 21.89 -17.80 24.46
CA GLY A 520 20.97 -18.83 24.94
C GLY A 520 19.60 -18.32 25.41
N VAL A 521 19.21 -17.10 25.03
CA VAL A 521 17.92 -16.50 25.38
C VAL A 521 16.75 -17.21 24.71
N LYS A 522 15.57 -17.15 25.34
CA LYS A 522 14.34 -17.82 24.89
C LYS A 522 13.35 -16.88 24.23
N LYS A 523 13.51 -15.56 24.45
CA LYS A 523 12.64 -14.50 23.96
C LYS A 523 13.45 -13.24 23.66
N ILE A 524 13.00 -12.45 22.70
CA ILE A 524 13.57 -11.14 22.36
C ILE A 524 12.49 -10.07 22.56
N VAL A 525 12.85 -8.97 23.22
CA VAL A 525 12.03 -7.77 23.34
C VAL A 525 12.78 -6.59 22.73
N THR A 526 12.10 -5.73 22.02
CA THR A 526 12.68 -4.49 21.50
C THR A 526 11.69 -3.33 21.59
N ALA A 527 12.19 -2.11 21.74
CA ALA A 527 11.40 -0.87 21.66
C ALA A 527 11.44 -0.24 20.26
N ASP A 528 12.18 -0.85 19.34
CA ASP A 528 12.35 -0.36 17.97
C ASP A 528 11.54 -1.19 16.96
N PRO A 529 10.49 -0.63 16.32
CA PRO A 529 9.71 -1.33 15.31
C PRO A 529 10.51 -1.78 14.07
N HIS A 530 11.62 -1.13 13.77
CA HIS A 530 12.49 -1.51 12.66
C HIS A 530 13.25 -2.79 13.02
N ALA A 531 13.86 -2.84 14.19
CA ALA A 531 14.48 -4.07 14.73
C ALA A 531 13.43 -5.19 14.90
N TYR A 532 12.25 -4.87 15.46
CA TYR A 532 11.13 -5.81 15.59
C TYR A 532 10.77 -6.47 14.24
N ASN A 533 10.63 -5.65 13.19
CA ASN A 533 10.31 -6.16 11.86
C ASN A 533 11.45 -7.00 11.25
N ALA A 534 12.72 -6.57 11.41
CA ALA A 534 13.86 -7.33 10.91
C ALA A 534 13.98 -8.69 11.60
N LEU A 535 14.01 -8.70 12.92
CA LEU A 535 14.13 -9.92 13.73
C LEU A 535 12.98 -10.90 13.47
N LYS A 536 11.76 -10.41 13.30
CA LYS A 536 10.58 -11.23 13.08
C LYS A 536 10.46 -11.81 11.66
N HIS A 537 10.92 -11.09 10.65
CA HIS A 537 10.63 -11.41 9.26
C HIS A 537 11.87 -11.62 8.38
N ASP A 538 12.99 -10.97 8.72
CA ASP A 538 14.20 -11.00 7.90
C ASP A 538 15.28 -11.94 8.48
N TYR A 539 15.24 -12.19 9.80
CA TYR A 539 16.08 -13.18 10.47
C TYR A 539 15.40 -14.55 10.45
N LYS A 540 16.21 -15.60 10.41
CA LYS A 540 15.75 -16.98 10.58
C LYS A 540 16.31 -17.53 11.89
N ASP A 541 15.62 -18.50 12.47
CA ASP A 541 16.09 -19.25 13.64
C ASP A 541 16.42 -18.38 14.89
N VAL A 542 15.63 -17.30 15.09
CA VAL A 542 15.67 -16.48 16.31
C VAL A 542 14.51 -16.83 17.23
N PRO A 543 14.67 -16.64 18.56
CA PRO A 543 13.57 -16.78 19.50
C PRO A 543 12.39 -15.86 19.17
N PRO A 544 11.17 -16.14 19.69
CA PRO A 544 10.01 -15.25 19.52
C PRO A 544 10.34 -13.81 19.89
N VAL A 545 9.87 -12.86 19.06
CA VAL A 545 10.15 -11.44 19.19
C VAL A 545 8.87 -10.70 19.57
N GLU A 546 8.91 -9.89 20.60
CA GLU A 546 7.82 -9.01 21.04
C GLU A 546 8.28 -7.55 21.03
N HIS A 547 7.37 -6.67 20.65
CA HIS A 547 7.60 -5.23 20.84
C HIS A 547 7.23 -4.83 22.26
N ILE A 548 7.95 -3.88 22.85
CA ILE A 548 7.72 -3.45 24.25
C ILE A 548 6.26 -3.03 24.51
N SER A 549 5.56 -2.47 23.51
CA SER A 549 4.15 -2.10 23.65
C SER A 549 3.23 -3.31 23.86
N GLU A 550 3.54 -4.46 23.24
CA GLU A 550 2.80 -5.72 23.45
C GLU A 550 3.05 -6.26 24.87
N VAL A 551 4.33 -6.22 25.31
CA VAL A 551 4.70 -6.62 26.67
C VAL A 551 3.95 -5.77 27.69
N ILE A 552 3.99 -4.44 27.58
CA ILE A 552 3.31 -3.52 28.50
C ILE A 552 1.80 -3.80 28.51
N ALA A 553 1.16 -3.90 27.35
CA ALA A 553 -0.29 -4.15 27.26
C ALA A 553 -0.69 -5.45 27.95
N ASN A 554 0.10 -6.52 27.77
CA ASN A 554 -0.11 -7.81 28.44
C ASN A 554 0.03 -7.71 29.96
N GLN A 555 1.02 -6.95 30.45
CA GLN A 555 1.23 -6.77 31.89
C GLN A 555 0.18 -5.85 32.54
N VAL A 556 -0.33 -4.86 31.80
CA VAL A 556 -1.48 -4.05 32.22
C VAL A 556 -2.74 -4.91 32.33
N LYS A 557 -3.04 -5.71 31.30
CA LYS A 557 -4.17 -6.66 31.31
C LYS A 557 -4.05 -7.69 32.44
N GLY A 558 -2.82 -8.12 32.75
CA GLY A 558 -2.51 -9.04 33.83
C GLY A 558 -2.48 -8.39 35.21
N GLY A 559 -2.68 -7.08 35.34
CA GLY A 559 -2.70 -6.34 36.62
C GLY A 559 -1.35 -6.14 37.30
N LYS A 560 -0.23 -6.49 36.64
CA LYS A 560 1.13 -6.26 37.16
C LYS A 560 1.58 -4.82 37.02
N ILE A 561 1.14 -4.12 35.97
CA ILE A 561 1.37 -2.69 35.79
C ILE A 561 0.10 -1.94 36.20
N LYS A 562 0.24 -1.06 37.19
CA LYS A 562 -0.77 -0.09 37.61
C LYS A 562 -0.23 1.31 37.38
N PHE A 563 -1.08 2.26 37.07
CA PHE A 563 -0.67 3.62 36.75
C PHE A 563 -1.14 4.64 37.77
N ASN A 564 -0.29 5.62 38.05
CA ASN A 564 -0.66 6.88 38.66
C ASN A 564 -1.42 7.76 37.64
N PRO A 565 -2.33 8.64 38.13
CA PRO A 565 -2.98 9.61 37.26
C PRO A 565 -1.97 10.56 36.58
N VAL A 566 -2.27 11.03 35.36
CA VAL A 566 -1.45 12.08 34.75
C VAL A 566 -1.49 13.36 35.57
N GLU A 567 -0.33 14.00 35.72
CA GLU A 567 -0.20 15.25 36.50
C GLU A 567 -0.87 16.42 35.74
N ASN A 568 -0.62 16.54 34.44
CA ASN A 568 -1.16 17.63 33.61
C ASN A 568 -2.53 17.24 33.05
N LYS A 569 -3.60 17.77 33.66
CA LYS A 569 -5.00 17.54 33.25
C LYS A 569 -5.39 18.25 31.97
N ASP A 570 -4.60 19.22 31.52
CA ASP A 570 -4.82 19.97 30.27
C ASP A 570 -4.10 19.33 29.07
N ALA A 571 -3.30 18.30 29.32
CA ALA A 571 -2.64 17.57 28.27
C ALA A 571 -3.64 16.72 27.47
N VAL A 572 -3.63 16.92 26.15
CA VAL A 572 -4.41 16.12 25.20
C VAL A 572 -3.44 15.31 24.35
N TYR A 573 -3.51 14.02 24.51
CA TYR A 573 -2.61 13.06 23.90
C TYR A 573 -3.15 12.55 22.55
N THR A 574 -2.25 12.28 21.61
CA THR A 574 -2.58 11.52 20.40
C THR A 574 -1.50 10.49 20.13
N TYR A 575 -1.88 9.36 19.52
CA TYR A 575 -0.92 8.32 19.19
C TYR A 575 -0.51 8.39 17.71
N HIS A 576 0.80 8.43 17.48
CA HIS A 576 1.37 8.24 16.15
C HIS A 576 1.69 6.77 15.94
N ASP A 577 0.97 6.10 15.05
CA ASP A 577 1.23 4.70 14.69
C ASP A 577 2.51 4.58 13.85
N PRO A 578 3.60 3.98 14.35
CA PRO A 578 4.78 3.70 13.57
C PRO A 578 4.46 2.71 12.44
N CYS A 579 4.97 2.97 11.24
CA CYS A 579 4.60 2.16 10.07
C CYS A 579 5.01 0.68 10.20
N TYR A 580 6.19 0.41 10.77
CA TYR A 580 6.68 -0.95 10.95
C TYR A 580 6.07 -1.68 12.14
N LEU A 581 5.49 -0.98 13.12
CA LEU A 581 4.68 -1.60 14.17
C LEU A 581 3.26 -1.85 13.69
N GLY A 582 2.60 -0.82 13.13
CA GLY A 582 1.21 -0.89 12.67
C GLY A 582 1.05 -1.60 11.33
N ARG A 583 1.33 -0.93 10.20
CA ARG A 583 1.03 -1.48 8.86
C ARG A 583 1.73 -2.79 8.54
N HIS A 584 2.98 -2.93 8.94
CA HIS A 584 3.77 -4.11 8.64
C HIS A 584 3.54 -5.27 9.63
N ASN A 585 3.21 -4.97 10.89
CA ASN A 585 3.05 -5.98 11.93
C ASN A 585 1.67 -6.02 12.61
N GLN A 586 0.74 -5.13 12.23
CA GLN A 586 -0.67 -5.08 12.69
C GLN A 586 -0.86 -4.77 14.18
N VAL A 587 0.15 -4.27 14.88
CA VAL A 587 0.07 -3.85 16.28
C VAL A 587 -0.50 -2.44 16.34
N TYR A 588 -1.80 -2.33 16.60
CA TYR A 588 -2.53 -1.05 16.64
C TYR A 588 -3.23 -0.81 17.98
N ASP A 589 -3.73 -1.87 18.60
CA ASP A 589 -4.56 -1.78 19.79
C ASP A 589 -3.73 -1.75 21.08
N ASP A 590 -2.68 -2.56 21.19
CA ASP A 590 -1.87 -2.63 22.40
C ASP A 590 -1.33 -1.27 22.88
N PRO A 591 -0.75 -0.38 22.03
CA PRO A 591 -0.36 0.95 22.48
C PRO A 591 -1.53 1.81 22.95
N ARG A 592 -2.72 1.65 22.37
CA ARG A 592 -3.93 2.38 22.75
C ARG A 592 -4.51 1.87 24.06
N ASP A 593 -4.57 0.55 24.24
CA ASP A 593 -4.98 -0.10 25.49
C ASP A 593 -4.14 0.39 26.66
N VAL A 594 -2.82 0.53 26.45
CA VAL A 594 -1.89 1.07 27.47
C VAL A 594 -2.23 2.53 27.78
N LEU A 595 -2.42 3.39 26.77
CA LEU A 595 -2.75 4.80 26.96
C LEU A 595 -4.10 4.99 27.66
N ASP A 596 -5.10 4.21 27.25
CA ASP A 596 -6.46 4.27 27.79
C ASP A 596 -6.54 3.73 29.25
N ALA A 597 -5.56 2.92 29.67
CA ALA A 597 -5.44 2.44 31.03
C ALA A 597 -4.82 3.47 32.01
N ILE A 598 -4.21 4.54 31.52
CA ILE A 598 -3.60 5.58 32.38
C ILE A 598 -4.69 6.53 32.88
N PRO A 599 -4.93 6.62 34.22
CA PRO A 599 -6.01 7.43 34.75
C PRO A 599 -5.85 8.93 34.42
N GLY A 600 -6.92 9.55 33.95
CA GLY A 600 -6.96 10.98 33.63
C GLY A 600 -6.34 11.36 32.26
N LEU A 601 -5.74 10.42 31.53
CA LEU A 601 -5.20 10.69 30.19
C LEU A 601 -6.34 10.91 29.20
N LYS A 602 -6.32 12.05 28.49
CA LYS A 602 -7.28 12.40 27.44
C LYS A 602 -6.66 12.13 26.08
N ARG A 603 -7.12 11.09 25.39
CA ARG A 603 -6.61 10.71 24.05
C ARG A 603 -7.57 11.11 22.95
N VAL A 604 -7.05 11.69 21.87
CA VAL A 604 -7.75 11.98 20.61
C VAL A 604 -7.05 11.26 19.46
N GLU A 605 -7.82 10.89 18.43
CA GLU A 605 -7.26 10.27 17.22
C GLU A 605 -7.05 11.32 16.13
N MET A 606 -5.89 11.27 15.48
CA MET A 606 -5.66 12.03 14.26
C MET A 606 -6.52 11.49 13.12
N LYS A 607 -6.93 12.34 12.18
CA LYS A 607 -7.71 11.96 10.99
C LYS A 607 -7.08 10.79 10.21
N ARG A 608 -5.74 10.70 10.19
CA ARG A 608 -4.98 9.59 9.61
C ARG A 608 -4.29 8.82 10.74
N SER A 609 -4.90 7.72 11.15
CA SER A 609 -4.43 6.83 12.22
C SER A 609 -4.52 5.37 11.79
N ARG A 610 -3.97 4.47 12.55
CA ARG A 610 -3.95 3.02 12.35
C ARG A 610 -3.33 2.65 10.98
N ASP A 611 -4.02 1.81 10.20
CA ASP A 611 -3.58 1.39 8.86
C ASP A 611 -3.37 2.57 7.88
N ARG A 612 -4.06 3.68 8.10
CA ARG A 612 -3.96 4.90 7.29
C ARG A 612 -3.00 5.96 7.87
N SER A 613 -2.26 5.65 8.93
CA SER A 613 -1.32 6.57 9.57
C SER A 613 -0.37 7.23 8.56
N PHE A 614 -0.12 8.53 8.72
CA PHE A 614 0.87 9.26 7.92
C PHE A 614 2.27 8.98 8.47
N CYS A 615 3.24 8.67 7.61
CA CYS A 615 4.61 8.35 8.01
C CYS A 615 5.34 9.58 8.61
N CYS A 616 6.19 9.35 9.61
CA CYS A 616 7.07 10.38 10.17
C CYS A 616 8.20 10.80 9.22
N GLY A 617 8.59 9.92 8.28
CA GLY A 617 9.64 10.20 7.30
C GLY A 617 10.98 9.48 7.54
N GLY A 618 11.16 8.74 8.64
CA GLY A 618 12.46 8.21 9.07
C GLY A 618 12.95 6.91 8.41
N GLY A 619 12.06 6.15 7.73
CA GLY A 619 12.42 4.84 7.16
C GLY A 619 13.28 4.92 5.88
N GLY A 620 14.01 3.85 5.54
CA GLY A 620 14.84 3.75 4.33
C GLY A 620 16.12 4.59 4.41
N LEU A 621 16.78 4.63 5.55
CA LEU A 621 17.95 5.46 5.88
C LEU A 621 17.71 6.97 5.81
N MET A 622 16.45 7.44 5.84
CA MET A 622 16.10 8.87 5.72
C MET A 622 16.56 9.71 6.93
N LEU A 623 16.95 9.11 8.06
CA LEU A 623 17.62 9.85 9.14
C LEU A 623 19.00 10.37 8.73
N PHE A 624 19.59 9.83 7.65
CA PHE A 624 20.92 10.17 7.16
C PHE A 624 20.91 10.71 5.73
N TYR A 625 19.73 10.88 5.14
CA TYR A 625 19.54 11.35 3.77
C TYR A 625 18.34 12.29 3.68
N GLU A 626 18.59 13.49 3.16
CA GLU A 626 17.57 14.52 2.96
C GLU A 626 17.17 14.57 1.48
N PRO A 627 16.02 13.98 1.11
CA PRO A 627 15.49 14.12 -0.24
C PRO A 627 14.92 15.53 -0.46
N LYS A 628 14.89 15.98 -1.71
CA LYS A 628 14.24 17.25 -2.08
C LYS A 628 12.73 17.15 -1.83
N GLU A 629 12.21 17.99 -0.95
CA GLU A 629 10.78 18.08 -0.59
C GLU A 629 10.37 19.52 -0.29
N GLU A 630 9.07 19.83 -0.39
CA GLU A 630 8.54 21.17 -0.11
C GLU A 630 8.50 21.44 1.40
N GLN A 631 8.23 20.40 2.20
CA GLN A 631 8.29 20.43 3.66
C GLN A 631 8.62 19.04 4.21
N PRO A 632 9.29 18.91 5.38
CA PRO A 632 9.53 17.63 6.00
C PRO A 632 8.25 16.85 6.32
N MET A 633 8.27 15.53 6.11
CA MET A 633 7.10 14.68 6.41
C MET A 633 6.65 14.79 7.86
N GLY A 634 7.60 14.87 8.80
CA GLY A 634 7.34 15.04 10.22
C GLY A 634 6.51 16.29 10.51
N VAL A 635 6.79 17.42 9.83
CA VAL A 635 6.04 18.68 9.98
C VAL A 635 4.57 18.49 9.63
N LYS A 636 4.28 17.82 8.51
CA LYS A 636 2.89 17.51 8.13
C LYS A 636 2.20 16.61 9.15
N ARG A 637 2.94 15.66 9.76
CA ARG A 637 2.40 14.80 10.82
C ARG A 637 2.08 15.57 12.09
N VAL A 638 2.95 16.46 12.50
CA VAL A 638 2.77 17.35 13.66
C VAL A 638 1.57 18.28 13.46
N GLN A 639 1.40 18.83 12.25
CA GLN A 639 0.21 19.62 11.89
C GLN A 639 -1.08 18.80 12.06
N MET A 640 -1.11 17.54 11.64
CA MET A 640 -2.29 16.65 11.83
C MET A 640 -2.60 16.41 13.32
N ALA A 641 -1.59 16.37 14.19
CA ALA A 641 -1.80 16.29 15.64
C ALA A 641 -2.40 17.58 16.20
N SER A 642 -1.89 18.72 15.76
CA SER A 642 -2.44 20.05 16.11
C SER A 642 -3.89 20.22 15.63
N GLU A 643 -4.20 19.80 14.40
CA GLU A 643 -5.58 19.79 13.86
C GLU A 643 -6.55 18.91 14.66
N ALA A 644 -6.04 17.84 15.28
CA ALA A 644 -6.82 16.98 16.18
C ALA A 644 -6.99 17.57 17.59
N GLY A 645 -6.40 18.73 17.88
CA GLY A 645 -6.42 19.36 19.20
C GLY A 645 -5.47 18.74 20.21
N ALA A 646 -4.50 17.92 19.78
CA ALA A 646 -3.51 17.34 20.66
C ALA A 646 -2.33 18.27 20.89
N ASN A 647 -1.77 18.23 22.12
CA ASN A 647 -0.54 18.92 22.49
C ASN A 647 0.58 17.96 22.94
N VAL A 648 0.28 16.65 23.02
CA VAL A 648 1.26 15.60 23.27
C VAL A 648 1.14 14.49 22.23
N ILE A 649 2.21 14.24 21.49
CA ILE A 649 2.28 13.13 20.53
C ILE A 649 3.00 11.96 21.21
N VAL A 650 2.31 10.83 21.36
CA VAL A 650 2.91 9.58 21.84
C VAL A 650 3.23 8.70 20.63
N THR A 651 4.41 8.10 20.63
CA THR A 651 4.79 7.07 19.66
C THR A 651 5.53 5.94 20.36
N ALA A 652 5.72 4.82 19.70
CA ALA A 652 6.49 3.68 20.21
C ALA A 652 7.55 3.31 19.16
N CYS A 653 8.45 4.26 18.88
CA CYS A 653 9.49 4.12 17.85
C CYS A 653 10.55 5.22 18.00
N PRO A 654 11.82 4.88 18.23
CA PRO A 654 12.89 5.87 18.36
C PRO A 654 13.11 6.67 17.06
N PHE A 655 12.98 6.07 15.88
CA PHE A 655 13.04 6.79 14.59
C PHE A 655 11.93 7.84 14.46
N CYS A 656 10.71 7.49 14.88
CA CYS A 656 9.59 8.43 14.85
C CYS A 656 9.81 9.56 15.86
N MET A 657 10.38 9.27 17.05
CA MET A 657 10.69 10.26 18.06
C MET A 657 11.66 11.32 17.54
N VAL A 658 12.79 10.91 16.94
CA VAL A 658 13.76 11.83 16.32
C VAL A 658 13.06 12.79 15.35
N ASN A 659 12.29 12.25 14.40
CA ASN A 659 11.66 13.05 13.36
C ASN A 659 10.51 13.94 13.88
N ILE A 660 9.75 13.48 14.89
CA ILE A 660 8.63 14.26 15.42
C ILE A 660 9.14 15.40 16.31
N GLU A 661 10.16 15.17 17.15
CA GLU A 661 10.77 16.20 17.98
C GLU A 661 11.38 17.32 17.11
N ASP A 662 12.11 16.94 16.05
CA ASP A 662 12.65 17.91 15.10
C ASP A 662 11.52 18.66 14.35
N ALA A 663 10.51 17.94 13.92
CA ALA A 663 9.36 18.53 13.23
C ALA A 663 8.56 19.51 14.09
N ILE A 664 8.46 19.30 15.41
CA ILE A 664 7.83 20.24 16.34
C ILE A 664 8.61 21.57 16.34
N LYS A 665 9.94 21.53 16.31
CA LYS A 665 10.82 22.71 16.23
C LYS A 665 10.64 23.41 14.89
N VAL A 666 10.76 22.67 13.79
CA VAL A 666 10.60 23.23 12.42
C VAL A 666 9.21 23.83 12.20
N ALA A 667 8.17 23.27 12.82
CA ALA A 667 6.80 23.80 12.76
C ALA A 667 6.57 25.01 13.68
N GLY A 668 7.55 25.43 14.50
CA GLY A 668 7.41 26.54 15.45
C GLY A 668 6.41 26.26 16.58
N LEU A 669 6.27 25.00 16.98
CA LEU A 669 5.35 24.53 18.03
C LEU A 669 6.06 24.21 19.34
N GLU A 670 7.32 24.59 19.49
CA GLU A 670 8.06 24.46 20.76
C GLU A 670 7.32 25.14 21.91
N GLY A 671 7.25 24.48 23.05
CA GLY A 671 6.50 24.96 24.22
C GLY A 671 4.97 24.80 24.14
N LYS A 672 4.40 24.53 22.95
CA LYS A 672 2.96 24.27 22.74
C LYS A 672 2.66 22.79 22.51
N MET A 673 3.60 22.05 21.95
CA MET A 673 3.48 20.64 21.66
C MET A 673 4.75 19.91 22.09
N THR A 674 4.58 18.68 22.58
CA THR A 674 5.69 17.80 22.96
C THR A 674 5.51 16.43 22.36
N ALA A 675 6.60 15.66 22.25
CA ALA A 675 6.57 14.26 21.91
C ALA A 675 7.14 13.42 23.06
N ILE A 676 6.62 12.22 23.22
CA ILE A 676 7.09 11.27 24.22
C ILE A 676 6.98 9.84 23.66
N ASP A 677 7.96 9.01 23.96
CA ASP A 677 7.84 7.58 23.66
C ASP A 677 6.90 6.88 24.64
N LEU A 678 6.20 5.85 24.17
CA LEU A 678 5.27 5.08 25.00
C LEU A 678 5.96 4.48 26.24
N ALA A 679 7.17 3.95 26.06
CA ALA A 679 7.93 3.40 27.20
C ALA A 679 8.31 4.49 28.20
N GLU A 680 8.70 5.69 27.75
CA GLU A 680 8.99 6.82 28.63
C GLU A 680 7.74 7.27 29.41
N LEU A 681 6.58 7.34 28.73
CA LEU A 681 5.32 7.70 29.39
C LEU A 681 4.91 6.66 30.42
N VAL A 682 5.00 5.39 30.08
CA VAL A 682 4.69 4.27 31.00
C VAL A 682 5.61 4.28 32.19
N ASP A 683 6.92 4.37 31.98
CA ASP A 683 7.92 4.41 33.08
C ASP A 683 7.67 5.58 34.08
N LYS A 684 7.24 6.72 33.55
CA LYS A 684 6.86 7.90 34.35
C LYS A 684 5.57 7.68 35.14
N GLN A 685 4.61 6.92 34.61
CA GLN A 685 3.28 6.75 35.21
C GLN A 685 3.12 5.46 36.03
N ILE A 686 4.05 4.51 35.99
CA ILE A 686 3.98 3.29 36.79
C ILE A 686 3.88 3.66 38.29
N ALA A 687 2.85 3.13 38.96
CA ALA A 687 2.70 3.19 40.39
C ALA A 687 3.72 2.22 41.04
N ARG A 688 4.83 2.77 41.52
CA ARG A 688 5.82 2.00 42.28
C ARG A 688 5.37 1.97 43.73
N GLU A 689 5.25 0.78 44.30
CA GLU A 689 5.04 0.65 45.75
C GLU A 689 6.23 1.29 46.44
N VAL A 690 5.97 2.28 47.30
CA VAL A 690 7.00 2.84 48.20
C VAL A 690 7.26 1.75 49.20
N GLU A 691 8.31 0.94 49.04
CA GLU A 691 8.79 0.09 50.11
C GLU A 691 9.12 1.00 51.29
N GLY A 692 8.26 0.95 52.29
CA GLY A 692 8.46 1.64 53.54
C GLY A 692 9.68 1.04 54.25
N GLY A 693 10.81 1.70 54.12
CA GLY A 693 11.96 1.44 54.99
C GLY A 693 11.57 1.74 56.45
N PRO A 694 12.21 1.13 57.44
CA PRO A 694 11.86 1.23 58.86
C PRO A 694 11.91 2.65 59.44
N ASN A 695 12.17 3.67 58.68
CA ASN A 695 12.24 5.08 59.13
C ASN A 695 11.52 6.06 58.17
N GLY A 696 10.33 5.77 57.73
CA GLY A 696 9.27 6.71 57.29
C GLY A 696 9.65 8.04 56.58
N ARG A 697 10.75 8.14 55.84
CA ARG A 697 11.06 9.31 55.01
C ARG A 697 10.95 8.91 53.53
N PRO A 698 10.10 9.60 52.72
CA PRO A 698 10.11 9.45 51.29
C PRO A 698 11.49 9.81 50.75
N LYS A 699 12.11 8.93 49.96
CA LYS A 699 13.22 9.37 49.09
C LYS A 699 12.62 10.34 48.08
N ASP A 700 13.06 11.59 48.19
CA ASP A 700 12.62 12.68 47.33
C ASP A 700 12.70 12.26 45.87
N LEU A 701 11.56 12.32 45.20
CA LEU A 701 11.46 12.29 43.76
C LEU A 701 12.29 13.47 43.22
N ILE A 702 13.46 13.15 42.67
CA ILE A 702 14.23 14.13 41.90
C ILE A 702 13.36 14.54 40.69
N SER A 703 12.79 15.72 40.78
CA SER A 703 12.14 16.39 39.66
C SER A 703 13.21 16.63 38.61
N CYS A 704 13.27 15.78 37.61
CA CYS A 704 14.05 16.07 36.42
C CYS A 704 13.38 17.22 35.65
N HIS A 705 13.74 18.45 35.98
CA HIS A 705 13.59 19.55 35.04
C HIS A 705 14.48 19.24 33.85
N PRO A 706 14.00 19.43 32.59
CA PRO A 706 14.87 19.32 31.45
C PRO A 706 15.87 20.47 31.51
N GLU A 707 17.12 20.15 31.87
CA GLU A 707 18.22 21.07 31.63
C GLU A 707 18.25 21.44 30.15
N ARG A 708 18.31 22.73 29.88
CA ARG A 708 18.58 23.27 28.55
C ARG A 708 19.89 22.66 28.06
N SER A 709 19.79 21.70 27.14
CA SER A 709 20.96 21.23 26.41
C SER A 709 21.35 22.29 25.40
N GLU A 710 22.32 23.11 25.74
CA GLU A 710 23.13 23.81 24.78
C GLU A 710 23.95 22.77 24.00
N GLY A 711 23.84 22.78 22.69
CA GLY A 711 24.82 22.25 21.78
C GLY A 711 24.59 20.85 21.22
N SER A 712 23.79 20.77 20.19
CA SER A 712 24.09 19.89 19.06
C SER A 712 24.01 20.70 17.77
N ALA A 713 25.06 21.47 17.53
CA ALA A 713 25.33 22.08 16.23
C ALA A 713 25.92 21.02 15.34
N VAL A 714 25.10 20.33 14.56
CA VAL A 714 25.52 19.57 13.41
C VAL A 714 25.22 20.42 12.17
N LEU A 715 26.27 21.13 11.70
CA LEU A 715 26.50 21.61 10.34
C LEU A 715 25.26 21.97 9.49
N ALA A 716 24.62 23.11 9.82
CA ALA A 716 23.88 23.88 8.83
C ALA A 716 24.89 24.75 8.08
N GLY A 717 25.28 24.32 6.87
CA GLY A 717 26.00 25.16 5.94
C GLY A 717 25.15 26.39 5.61
N ARG A 718 25.59 27.57 6.05
CA ARG A 718 25.03 28.86 5.65
C ARG A 718 25.12 28.99 4.14
N VAL A 719 23.97 28.97 3.48
CA VAL A 719 23.82 29.60 2.16
C VAL A 719 23.58 31.08 2.44
N SER A 720 24.60 31.89 2.21
CA SER A 720 24.48 33.36 2.23
C SER A 720 23.56 33.78 1.09
N THR A 721 22.51 34.51 1.44
CA THR A 721 21.77 35.34 0.49
C THR A 721 22.68 36.43 -0.04
N ALA A 722 23.10 36.28 -1.30
CA ALA A 722 23.72 37.40 -2.01
C ALA A 722 22.64 38.24 -2.66
N ASP A 723 22.69 39.54 -2.36
CA ASP A 723 21.86 40.61 -2.91
C ASP A 723 21.76 40.56 -4.44
N SER A 724 20.55 40.68 -4.93
CA SER A 724 20.26 40.98 -6.32
C SER A 724 20.21 42.50 -6.50
N SER A 725 21.32 43.13 -6.87
CA SER A 725 21.27 44.40 -7.55
C SER A 725 22.44 44.58 -8.52
N SER A 726 22.09 44.92 -9.74
CA SER A 726 22.90 45.39 -10.85
C SER A 726 23.76 44.36 -11.60
N LEU A 727 23.31 44.06 -12.83
CA LEU A 727 24.08 44.38 -14.03
C LEU A 727 23.19 44.24 -15.28
N ARG A 728 22.93 45.40 -15.86
CA ARG A 728 22.43 45.55 -17.24
C ARG A 728 23.59 45.41 -18.21
N SER A 729 23.24 44.88 -19.40
CA SER A 729 23.79 45.09 -20.73
C SER A 729 25.15 44.50 -21.04
N SER A 730 25.20 43.60 -21.96
CA SER A 730 25.66 43.72 -23.36
C SER A 730 26.01 42.35 -23.97
N GLU A 731 25.47 42.17 -25.13
CA GLU A 731 25.68 41.20 -26.21
C GLU A 731 25.04 39.85 -26.09
#